data_fcdb4080839f9a557415685b50e34625
#
_entry.id   fcdb4080839f9a557415685b50e34625
#
_cell.length_a   1.000
_cell.length_b   1.000
_cell.length_c   1.000
_cell.angle_alpha   90.00
_cell.angle_beta   90.00
_cell.angle_gamma   90.00
#
_symmetry.space_group_name_H-M   'P 1'
#
loop_
_entity.id
_entity.type
_entity.pdbx_description
1 polymer ?
#
loop_
_entity_poly.entity_id
_entity_poly.type
_entity_poly.pdbx_seq_one_letter_code
_entity_poly.pdbx_strand_id
1 'polypeptide(L)'
;MTLSVIPVLPPELRPLVPLDGGRFACSDLNVLYERVIYRNNRVKRFLALEAPEVMLNNEKRLLQEACDALFDNGHRDRPLTGSGGQPLKSLTDTVSGKRGRLRKDVLGKRVDYSGRSVIVGDPGLSLHQCGLPTKMCLELFKPFLIRKLLQRHYAANARAAKHMVERTRKPDPILWDLLEEVMSDQLVLLNRAPTLHRLSIQAFEAIRVEGNAITLHPLVCSAFNADFDGDQMAVHLPLSAEAQAEARALLLSTRNLRSPSSGDPSISLSQDIVLGLFYLTQDRPGRKSAGRVFADASEAMHALDAGVIDLHTRIVVRIPDQRLYEALGSGKARPKHKRIETTVGRLMFNDALPERLRFKNYAMTKDHLKLLVVECLQVCGTEVTAQVADRLKTLGFHYATRSGISFAISDIEVPPAKHEILASADAEVEEVEQTYRAGMITGEERYRQLIEVWTRATEAISTKLEAALDPWGSLATIIKSGATKAKFQQIRQLSGIRGLMANPSGDIIPVPVKGNYLEGLKVWELFIAASGARKGFMDRSLNTARSGYLTRKLVEVGLEVWITAEDCGTTQGLLMTHEESKSMGLPSMRGRLLGRVLAEPLTEVGLERGTLLSEEVVDCLPATDITAVCVRSPLTCQAPYGICQRCYGIDLATGNLVRRGTAVGVIAAQSIGEPGTQLTMRTFHSGGIANAQGDITLGLPRVEELFEVRTPKHRATMSEIDGVVVIERDEATGVQCVRVISREERCGAYPPPPDNSAHDEVCEERTYSLPSGHKLLVEHGQVISAGTPLVAGTLDPRNLLSTLGRDAAARYLVSEVQRVYHSTGVYLHDKHIEVIVRQMLRFVTARDVGDTSLLPGEIVDRFTVEAINARVLAEGGAPALVQPVLFGLTQAAMQTRSWIAAASFQDTSRVLAWAAIRGELDTIEGFKERLVVGRRIPTSG
;
A
#
# COMPACT_ATOMS: atom_id res chain seq x y z
N MET A 1 8.90 41.67 -16.66
CA MET A 1 10.22 41.78 -16.02
C MET A 1 11.28 41.80 -17.12
N THR A 2 12.09 42.86 -17.19
CA THR A 2 13.12 43.00 -18.24
C THR A 2 14.45 42.54 -17.65
N LEU A 3 15.11 41.53 -18.23
CA LEU A 3 16.42 41.07 -17.79
C LEU A 3 17.51 41.85 -18.53
N SER A 4 18.41 42.48 -17.81
CA SER A 4 19.61 43.14 -18.37
C SER A 4 20.81 42.18 -18.40
N VAL A 5 20.79 41.10 -17.61
CA VAL A 5 21.84 40.10 -17.49
C VAL A 5 21.22 38.71 -17.50
N ILE A 6 21.79 37.81 -18.26
CA ILE A 6 21.35 36.41 -18.35
C ILE A 6 22.18 35.55 -17.39
N PRO A 7 21.55 34.68 -16.57
CA PRO A 7 22.29 33.77 -15.71
C PRO A 7 23.02 32.68 -16.52
N VAL A 8 24.26 32.44 -16.18
CA VAL A 8 25.11 31.41 -16.83
C VAL A 8 25.42 30.34 -15.79
N LEU A 9 25.08 29.08 -16.10
CA LEU A 9 25.41 27.95 -15.25
C LEU A 9 26.93 27.69 -15.23
N PRO A 10 27.49 27.25 -14.09
CA PRO A 10 28.89 26.82 -14.00
C PRO A 10 29.22 25.71 -15.01
N PRO A 11 30.47 25.64 -15.48
CA PRO A 11 30.89 24.62 -16.46
C PRO A 11 30.67 23.19 -16.03
N GLU A 12 30.75 22.89 -14.73
CA GLU A 12 30.52 21.55 -14.17
C GLU A 12 29.08 21.09 -14.39
N LEU A 13 28.12 22.01 -14.47
CA LEU A 13 26.70 21.70 -14.71
C LEU A 13 26.34 21.58 -16.20
N ARG A 14 27.27 21.97 -17.11
CA ARG A 14 27.11 21.85 -18.56
C ARG A 14 28.41 21.33 -19.23
N PRO A 15 28.87 20.12 -18.84
CA PRO A 15 30.17 19.61 -19.20
C PRO A 15 30.33 19.39 -20.71
N LEU A 16 31.56 19.48 -21.16
CA LEU A 16 32.04 19.03 -22.46
C LEU A 16 32.77 17.71 -22.20
N VAL A 17 32.21 16.59 -22.68
CA VAL A 17 32.74 15.25 -22.42
C VAL A 17 33.44 14.73 -23.67
N PRO A 18 34.73 14.38 -23.61
CA PRO A 18 35.42 13.73 -24.71
C PRO A 18 34.89 12.33 -24.94
N LEU A 19 34.63 11.97 -26.20
CA LEU A 19 34.25 10.65 -26.67
C LEU A 19 35.40 10.01 -27.44
N ASP A 20 35.34 8.67 -27.56
CA ASP A 20 36.31 7.94 -28.38
C ASP A 20 36.31 8.46 -29.82
N GLY A 21 37.54 8.58 -30.41
CA GLY A 21 37.71 9.10 -31.75
C GLY A 21 37.79 10.65 -31.85
N GLY A 22 38.13 11.35 -30.75
CA GLY A 22 38.38 12.80 -30.73
C GLY A 22 37.12 13.68 -30.87
N ARG A 23 35.94 13.09 -30.73
CA ARG A 23 34.67 13.80 -30.70
C ARG A 23 34.32 14.24 -29.29
N PHE A 24 33.53 15.30 -29.16
CA PHE A 24 33.04 15.78 -27.87
C PHE A 24 31.51 15.72 -27.84
N ALA A 25 30.98 15.23 -26.75
CA ALA A 25 29.56 15.40 -26.40
C ALA A 25 29.42 16.73 -25.65
N CYS A 26 28.59 17.60 -26.17
CA CYS A 26 28.31 18.91 -25.58
C CYS A 26 26.91 18.94 -24.95
N SER A 27 26.78 19.58 -23.80
CA SER A 27 25.48 19.85 -23.23
C SER A 27 24.65 20.76 -24.13
N ASP A 28 23.36 20.49 -24.31
CA ASP A 28 22.43 21.30 -25.11
C ASP A 28 22.44 22.78 -24.72
N LEU A 29 22.64 23.05 -23.42
CA LEU A 29 22.72 24.42 -22.90
C LEU A 29 23.87 25.21 -23.51
N ASN A 30 25.01 24.59 -23.80
CA ASN A 30 26.14 25.30 -24.46
C ASN A 30 25.74 25.78 -25.84
N VAL A 31 24.98 24.99 -26.61
CA VAL A 31 24.49 25.38 -27.96
C VAL A 31 23.50 26.53 -27.84
N LEU A 32 22.63 26.52 -26.81
CA LEU A 32 21.67 27.62 -26.57
C LEU A 32 22.38 28.90 -26.14
N TYR A 33 23.40 28.83 -25.26
CA TYR A 33 24.23 29.98 -24.89
C TYR A 33 25.02 30.53 -26.11
N GLU A 34 25.58 29.67 -26.93
CA GLU A 34 26.28 30.05 -28.15
C GLU A 34 25.37 30.87 -29.06
N ARG A 35 24.14 30.43 -29.28
CA ARG A 35 23.16 31.17 -30.10
C ARG A 35 22.85 32.54 -29.52
N VAL A 36 22.64 32.66 -28.20
CA VAL A 36 22.41 33.95 -27.56
C VAL A 36 23.61 34.88 -27.74
N ILE A 37 24.83 34.40 -27.50
CA ILE A 37 26.07 35.19 -27.67
C ILE A 37 26.21 35.63 -29.11
N TYR A 38 26.01 34.75 -30.08
CA TYR A 38 26.09 35.05 -31.50
C TYR A 38 25.09 36.13 -31.90
N ARG A 39 23.83 36.03 -31.50
CA ARG A 39 22.82 37.04 -31.80
C ARG A 39 23.09 38.37 -31.12
N ASN A 40 23.53 38.34 -29.87
CA ASN A 40 23.93 39.57 -29.16
C ASN A 40 25.08 40.27 -29.83
N ASN A 41 26.11 39.56 -30.28
CA ASN A 41 27.24 40.13 -31.01
C ASN A 41 26.80 40.71 -32.36
N ARG A 42 25.84 40.10 -33.07
CA ARG A 42 25.24 40.67 -34.27
C ARG A 42 24.50 41.97 -34.01
N VAL A 43 23.68 42.02 -32.96
CA VAL A 43 22.96 43.24 -32.55
C VAL A 43 23.97 44.35 -32.24
N LYS A 44 25.02 44.06 -31.46
CA LYS A 44 26.10 45.05 -31.18
C LYS A 44 26.78 45.54 -32.45
N ARG A 45 27.05 44.65 -33.42
CA ARG A 45 27.66 45.02 -34.69
C ARG A 45 26.75 45.90 -35.54
N PHE A 46 25.44 45.63 -35.60
CA PHE A 46 24.48 46.44 -36.33
C PHE A 46 24.28 47.80 -35.70
N LEU A 47 24.32 47.92 -34.37
CA LEU A 47 24.31 49.16 -33.64
C LEU A 47 25.58 50.03 -33.99
N ALA A 48 26.77 49.43 -34.01
CA ALA A 48 28.00 50.07 -34.31
C ALA A 48 28.09 50.50 -35.79
N LEU A 49 27.35 49.83 -36.69
CA LEU A 49 27.30 50.18 -38.12
C LEU A 49 26.15 51.10 -38.49
N GLU A 50 25.41 51.63 -37.51
CA GLU A 50 24.20 52.45 -37.71
C GLU A 50 23.23 51.87 -38.76
N ALA A 51 23.03 50.54 -38.71
CA ALA A 51 22.19 49.85 -39.67
C ALA A 51 20.71 50.31 -39.60
N PRO A 52 19.93 50.19 -40.71
CA PRO A 52 18.52 50.58 -40.71
C PRO A 52 17.69 49.92 -39.57
N GLU A 53 16.76 50.66 -38.99
CA GLU A 53 15.96 50.22 -37.85
C GLU A 53 15.21 48.91 -38.08
N VAL A 54 14.77 48.64 -39.32
CA VAL A 54 14.08 47.35 -39.65
C VAL A 54 14.99 46.17 -39.45
N MET A 55 16.27 46.29 -39.84
CA MET A 55 17.26 45.21 -39.67
C MET A 55 17.63 45.05 -38.20
N LEU A 56 17.77 46.17 -37.46
CA LEU A 56 18.07 46.17 -36.04
C LEU A 56 16.93 45.54 -35.23
N ASN A 57 15.69 45.91 -35.53
CA ASN A 57 14.51 45.36 -34.85
C ASN A 57 14.33 43.89 -35.13
N ASN A 58 14.62 43.41 -36.37
CA ASN A 58 14.60 41.98 -36.66
C ASN A 58 15.64 41.20 -35.86
N GLU A 59 16.90 41.70 -35.76
CA GLU A 59 17.93 41.02 -34.96
C GLU A 59 17.64 41.08 -33.46
N LYS A 60 17.06 42.15 -32.93
CA LYS A 60 16.55 42.20 -31.54
C LYS A 60 15.50 41.16 -31.32
N ARG A 61 14.55 40.96 -32.24
CA ARG A 61 13.54 39.89 -32.18
C ARG A 61 14.16 38.50 -32.16
N LEU A 62 15.18 38.27 -33.04
CA LEU A 62 15.90 36.98 -33.07
C LEU A 62 16.74 36.74 -31.81
N LEU A 63 17.26 37.80 -31.18
CA LEU A 63 17.94 37.70 -29.88
C LEU A 63 16.95 37.34 -28.79
N GLN A 64 15.77 37.99 -28.77
CA GLN A 64 14.72 37.65 -27.83
C GLN A 64 14.29 36.18 -27.97
N GLU A 65 14.07 35.72 -29.19
CA GLU A 65 13.75 34.30 -29.48
C GLU A 65 14.84 33.33 -28.99
N ALA A 66 16.12 33.72 -29.11
CA ALA A 66 17.20 32.89 -28.58
C ALA A 66 17.24 32.87 -27.06
N CYS A 67 16.94 34.00 -26.40
CA CYS A 67 16.79 34.06 -24.94
C CYS A 67 15.61 33.24 -24.46
N ASP A 68 14.45 33.34 -25.11
CA ASP A 68 13.26 32.58 -24.78
C ASP A 68 13.52 31.08 -24.91
N ALA A 69 14.24 30.64 -25.95
CA ALA A 69 14.63 29.26 -26.11
C ALA A 69 15.64 28.77 -25.06
N LEU A 70 16.51 29.65 -24.56
CA LEU A 70 17.40 29.29 -23.45
C LEU A 70 16.64 29.03 -22.16
N PHE A 71 15.63 29.86 -21.87
CA PHE A 71 14.82 29.68 -20.66
C PHE A 71 13.83 28.54 -20.76
N ASP A 72 13.04 28.50 -21.86
CA ASP A 72 12.03 27.43 -22.08
C ASP A 72 11.86 27.13 -23.58
N ASN A 73 12.53 26.10 -24.06
CA ASN A 73 12.45 25.68 -25.44
C ASN A 73 11.30 24.72 -25.71
N GLY A 74 10.88 23.98 -24.67
CA GLY A 74 9.90 22.88 -24.78
C GLY A 74 8.47 23.34 -25.05
N HIS A 75 8.09 24.53 -24.56
CA HIS A 75 6.75 25.09 -24.70
C HIS A 75 6.59 26.05 -25.89
N ARG A 76 7.60 26.17 -26.74
CA ARG A 76 7.55 27.02 -27.95
C ARG A 76 6.83 26.30 -29.09
N ASP A 77 6.08 27.04 -29.89
CA ASP A 77 5.41 26.52 -31.10
C ASP A 77 6.41 25.85 -32.06
N ARG A 78 7.63 26.42 -32.16
CA ARG A 78 8.72 25.85 -32.95
C ARG A 78 9.97 25.76 -32.08
N PRO A 79 10.16 24.62 -31.39
CA PRO A 79 11.33 24.42 -30.55
C PRO A 79 12.60 24.31 -31.40
N LEU A 80 13.71 24.84 -30.88
CA LEU A 80 15.01 24.64 -31.47
C LEU A 80 15.46 23.19 -31.33
N THR A 81 15.84 22.58 -32.45
CA THR A 81 16.24 21.17 -32.49
C THR A 81 17.75 21.03 -32.69
N GLY A 82 18.29 19.94 -32.16
CA GLY A 82 19.67 19.50 -32.39
C GLY A 82 19.80 18.71 -33.68
N SER A 83 21.01 18.20 -33.97
CA SER A 83 21.34 17.39 -35.14
C SER A 83 20.50 16.12 -35.31
N GLY A 84 19.92 15.60 -34.25
CA GLY A 84 19.04 14.42 -34.24
C GLY A 84 17.54 14.74 -34.36
N GLY A 85 17.14 15.99 -34.65
CA GLY A 85 15.74 16.41 -34.77
C GLY A 85 15.00 16.51 -33.44
N GLN A 86 15.64 16.21 -32.31
CA GLN A 86 15.06 16.37 -30.97
C GLN A 86 15.20 17.80 -30.45
N PRO A 87 14.20 18.33 -29.73
CA PRO A 87 14.30 19.64 -29.09
C PRO A 87 15.47 19.71 -28.13
N LEU A 88 16.23 20.81 -28.20
CA LEU A 88 17.34 21.08 -27.26
C LEU A 88 16.75 21.34 -25.86
N LYS A 89 17.40 20.80 -24.83
CA LYS A 89 16.99 20.98 -23.43
C LYS A 89 17.34 22.38 -22.94
N SER A 90 16.32 23.13 -22.55
CA SER A 90 16.43 24.48 -21.97
C SER A 90 16.77 24.44 -20.47
N LEU A 91 16.94 25.61 -19.85
CA LEU A 91 17.13 25.75 -18.41
C LEU A 91 15.96 25.15 -17.63
N THR A 92 14.72 25.39 -18.05
CA THR A 92 13.51 24.82 -17.47
C THR A 92 13.52 23.30 -17.55
N ASP A 93 13.83 22.73 -18.73
CA ASP A 93 13.92 21.27 -18.93
C ASP A 93 15.03 20.63 -18.10
N THR A 94 16.10 21.38 -17.80
CA THR A 94 17.20 20.90 -16.97
C THR A 94 16.79 20.76 -15.52
N VAL A 95 15.86 21.58 -15.02
CA VAL A 95 15.41 21.56 -13.62
C VAL A 95 14.17 20.70 -13.43
N SER A 96 13.22 20.75 -14.38
CA SER A 96 11.90 20.14 -14.28
C SER A 96 11.86 18.66 -14.74
N GLY A 97 10.79 17.96 -14.34
CA GLY A 97 10.45 16.62 -14.80
C GLY A 97 11.29 15.48 -14.19
N LYS A 98 11.05 14.24 -14.70
CA LYS A 98 11.70 13.02 -14.18
C LYS A 98 13.21 13.02 -14.37
N ARG A 99 13.71 13.66 -15.44
CA ARG A 99 15.13 13.75 -15.77
C ARG A 99 15.78 15.07 -15.30
N GLY A 100 14.99 15.97 -14.69
CA GLY A 100 15.47 17.22 -14.14
C GLY A 100 16.36 17.04 -12.92
N ARG A 101 17.22 18.02 -12.65
CA ARG A 101 18.20 17.97 -11.56
C ARG A 101 17.58 17.82 -10.17
N LEU A 102 16.44 18.46 -9.92
CA LEU A 102 15.75 18.32 -8.62
C LEU A 102 15.48 16.86 -8.29
N ARG A 103 14.96 16.08 -9.22
CA ARG A 103 14.63 14.68 -8.99
C ARG A 103 15.80 13.71 -9.15
N LYS A 104 16.72 14.01 -10.07
CA LYS A 104 17.81 13.09 -10.42
C LYS A 104 19.04 13.25 -9.54
N ASP A 105 19.39 14.49 -9.18
CA ASP A 105 20.68 14.79 -8.55
C ASP A 105 20.54 15.32 -7.12
N VAL A 106 19.38 15.91 -6.75
CA VAL A 106 19.14 16.52 -5.43
C VAL A 106 18.34 15.61 -4.52
N LEU A 107 17.15 15.14 -4.94
CA LEU A 107 16.30 14.25 -4.15
C LEU A 107 16.81 12.80 -4.11
N GLY A 108 17.58 12.39 -5.10
CA GLY A 108 18.24 11.09 -5.15
C GLY A 108 19.62 11.24 -5.76
N LYS A 109 20.65 10.67 -5.12
CA LYS A 109 22.05 10.74 -5.56
C LYS A 109 22.61 9.34 -5.75
N ARG A 110 23.55 9.20 -6.70
CA ARG A 110 24.40 8.01 -6.80
C ARG A 110 25.43 8.08 -5.69
N VAL A 111 25.61 6.97 -4.98
CA VAL A 111 26.53 6.88 -3.84
C VAL A 111 27.62 5.87 -4.11
N ASP A 112 28.83 6.15 -3.60
CA ASP A 112 29.95 5.21 -3.59
C ASP A 112 29.73 4.10 -2.55
N TYR A 113 30.57 3.10 -2.55
CA TYR A 113 30.49 1.92 -1.66
C TYR A 113 29.14 1.21 -1.77
N SER A 114 28.69 1.07 -3.00
CA SER A 114 27.49 0.33 -3.36
C SER A 114 27.76 -0.63 -4.51
N GLY A 115 27.01 -1.73 -4.53
CA GLY A 115 27.12 -2.74 -5.57
C GLY A 115 25.75 -3.31 -5.89
N ARG A 116 25.65 -4.06 -6.98
CA ARG A 116 24.42 -4.73 -7.39
C ARG A 116 24.73 -6.11 -7.96
N SER A 117 23.97 -7.12 -7.55
CA SER A 117 24.05 -8.47 -8.10
C SER A 117 22.70 -9.20 -8.02
N VAL A 118 22.64 -10.33 -8.70
CA VAL A 118 21.52 -11.27 -8.63
C VAL A 118 21.44 -11.87 -7.22
N ILE A 119 20.24 -12.18 -6.74
CA ILE A 119 20.01 -12.82 -5.46
C ILE A 119 19.70 -14.30 -5.62
N VAL A 120 20.12 -15.08 -4.62
CA VAL A 120 19.84 -16.53 -4.51
C VAL A 120 19.45 -16.83 -3.06
N GLY A 121 18.52 -17.77 -2.84
CA GLY A 121 18.13 -18.21 -1.51
C GLY A 121 19.19 -19.10 -0.86
N ASP A 122 19.47 -18.86 0.41
CA ASP A 122 20.32 -19.74 1.22
C ASP A 122 19.63 -20.08 2.54
N PRO A 123 19.17 -21.33 2.71
CA PRO A 123 18.52 -21.75 3.95
C PRO A 123 19.48 -21.89 5.15
N GLY A 124 20.79 -21.91 4.92
CA GLY A 124 21.80 -22.00 5.99
C GLY A 124 22.02 -20.70 6.76
N LEU A 125 21.63 -19.56 6.19
CA LEU A 125 21.75 -18.25 6.82
C LEU A 125 20.84 -18.12 8.04
N SER A 126 21.27 -17.35 9.04
CA SER A 126 20.40 -16.83 10.10
C SER A 126 19.68 -15.58 9.60
N LEU A 127 18.54 -15.23 10.24
CA LEU A 127 17.67 -14.13 9.80
C LEU A 127 18.37 -12.76 9.69
N HIS A 128 19.40 -12.51 10.51
CA HIS A 128 20.21 -11.29 10.54
C HIS A 128 21.35 -11.29 9.52
N GLN A 129 21.59 -12.38 8.79
CA GLN A 129 22.75 -12.58 7.93
C GLN A 129 22.40 -12.49 6.45
N CYS A 130 23.36 -12.03 5.65
CA CYS A 130 23.35 -12.13 4.20
C CYS A 130 24.72 -12.51 3.68
N GLY A 131 24.76 -13.27 2.57
CA GLY A 131 26.03 -13.62 1.94
C GLY A 131 26.36 -12.67 0.78
N LEU A 132 27.58 -12.18 0.77
CA LEU A 132 28.09 -11.30 -0.29
C LEU A 132 29.20 -12.01 -1.08
N PRO A 133 29.21 -11.86 -2.42
CA PRO A 133 30.30 -12.35 -3.27
C PRO A 133 31.65 -11.78 -2.83
N THR A 134 32.67 -12.63 -2.78
CA THR A 134 34.02 -12.26 -2.38
C THR A 134 34.58 -11.00 -3.07
N LYS A 135 34.37 -10.86 -4.38
CA LYS A 135 34.79 -9.69 -5.14
C LYS A 135 34.09 -8.41 -4.69
N MET A 136 32.82 -8.52 -4.35
CA MET A 136 32.02 -7.41 -3.86
C MET A 136 32.46 -6.98 -2.46
N CYS A 137 32.76 -7.95 -1.58
CA CYS A 137 33.29 -7.65 -0.25
C CYS A 137 34.60 -6.86 -0.31
N LEU A 138 35.54 -7.28 -1.15
CA LEU A 138 36.83 -6.58 -1.29
C LEU A 138 36.69 -5.12 -1.72
N GLU A 139 35.79 -4.83 -2.66
CA GLU A 139 35.57 -3.45 -3.13
C GLU A 139 34.77 -2.61 -2.13
N LEU A 140 33.70 -3.17 -1.54
CA LEU A 140 32.87 -2.44 -0.57
C LEU A 140 33.64 -2.10 0.71
N PHE A 141 34.35 -3.08 1.29
CA PHE A 141 35.05 -2.91 2.55
C PHE A 141 36.49 -2.37 2.40
N LYS A 142 36.91 -2.00 1.18
CA LYS A 142 38.24 -1.50 0.86
C LYS A 142 38.75 -0.39 1.81
N PRO A 143 37.98 0.66 2.17
CA PRO A 143 38.47 1.70 3.08
C PRO A 143 38.78 1.17 4.48
N PHE A 144 37.94 0.27 4.99
CA PHE A 144 38.13 -0.33 6.31
C PHE A 144 39.32 -1.29 6.32
N LEU A 145 39.52 -2.09 5.26
CA LEU A 145 40.70 -2.95 5.08
C LEU A 145 41.98 -2.13 5.04
N ILE A 146 42.01 -1.04 4.24
CA ILE A 146 43.17 -0.15 4.17
C ILE A 146 43.48 0.42 5.55
N ARG A 147 42.48 0.85 6.31
CA ARG A 147 42.65 1.35 7.68
C ARG A 147 43.23 0.29 8.61
N LYS A 148 42.70 -0.95 8.60
CA LYS A 148 43.18 -2.07 9.43
C LYS A 148 44.61 -2.50 9.04
N LEU A 149 44.95 -2.55 7.75
CA LEU A 149 46.30 -2.84 7.26
C LEU A 149 47.34 -1.82 7.75
N LEU A 150 46.98 -0.53 7.80
CA LEU A 150 47.83 0.52 8.34
C LEU A 150 47.95 0.43 9.86
N GLN A 151 46.85 0.20 10.58
CA GLN A 151 46.82 0.09 12.05
C GLN A 151 47.65 -1.09 12.56
N ARG A 152 47.67 -2.20 11.82
CA ARG A 152 48.44 -3.39 12.16
C ARG A 152 49.82 -3.43 11.55
N HIS A 153 50.27 -2.33 10.92
CA HIS A 153 51.59 -2.18 10.28
C HIS A 153 51.90 -3.21 9.17
N TYR A 154 50.86 -3.83 8.54
CA TYR A 154 51.08 -4.69 7.38
C TYR A 154 51.40 -3.90 6.12
N ALA A 155 51.10 -2.62 6.06
CA ALA A 155 51.40 -1.71 4.97
C ALA A 155 52.04 -0.42 5.51
N ALA A 156 53.10 0.06 4.83
CA ALA A 156 53.82 1.27 5.23
C ALA A 156 53.00 2.57 4.97
N ASN A 157 52.16 2.56 3.98
CA ASN A 157 51.32 3.72 3.62
C ASN A 157 50.04 3.27 2.92
N ALA A 158 49.05 4.22 2.77
CA ALA A 158 47.76 3.95 2.15
C ALA A 158 47.87 3.47 0.69
N ARG A 159 48.86 3.90 -0.06
CA ARG A 159 49.09 3.47 -1.44
C ARG A 159 49.52 2.01 -1.50
N ALA A 160 50.44 1.60 -0.63
CA ALA A 160 50.87 0.20 -0.49
C ALA A 160 49.71 -0.70 -0.08
N ALA A 161 48.92 -0.29 0.96
CA ALA A 161 47.71 -0.99 1.38
C ALA A 161 46.72 -1.16 0.26
N LYS A 162 46.41 -0.09 -0.49
CA LYS A 162 45.53 -0.13 -1.67
C LYS A 162 46.06 -1.12 -2.72
N HIS A 163 47.34 -1.10 -3.00
CA HIS A 163 47.96 -2.01 -3.95
C HIS A 163 47.92 -3.48 -3.50
N MET A 164 48.06 -3.75 -2.18
CA MET A 164 47.89 -5.09 -1.61
C MET A 164 46.44 -5.59 -1.84
N VAL A 165 45.41 -4.77 -1.61
CA VAL A 165 44.00 -5.14 -1.82
C VAL A 165 43.71 -5.36 -3.33
N GLU A 166 44.24 -4.53 -4.23
CA GLU A 166 43.99 -4.59 -5.67
C GLU A 166 44.74 -5.71 -6.41
N ARG A 167 45.93 -6.10 -5.93
CA ARG A 167 46.79 -7.12 -6.55
C ARG A 167 46.27 -8.55 -6.40
N THR A 168 45.24 -8.75 -5.65
CA THR A 168 44.81 -10.04 -5.13
C THR A 168 43.99 -10.86 -6.12
N ARG A 169 44.64 -11.43 -7.16
CA ARG A 169 44.05 -12.61 -7.87
C ARG A 169 44.11 -13.91 -7.04
N LYS A 170 45.03 -14.00 -6.07
CA LYS A 170 45.10 -15.01 -5.02
C LYS A 170 45.30 -14.27 -3.70
N PRO A 171 44.28 -14.23 -2.86
CA PRO A 171 44.35 -13.46 -1.61
C PRO A 171 45.32 -14.10 -0.60
N ASP A 172 46.14 -13.22 0.01
CA ASP A 172 46.92 -13.59 1.21
C ASP A 172 45.95 -14.02 2.33
N PRO A 173 46.27 -15.11 3.07
CA PRO A 173 45.45 -15.51 4.22
C PRO A 173 45.17 -14.37 5.20
N ILE A 174 46.19 -13.54 5.45
CA ILE A 174 46.07 -12.35 6.32
C ILE A 174 44.98 -11.38 5.86
N LEU A 175 44.84 -11.20 4.56
CA LEU A 175 43.81 -10.30 4.02
C LEU A 175 42.39 -10.85 4.24
N TRP A 176 42.26 -12.18 4.22
CA TRP A 176 40.96 -12.84 4.47
C TRP A 176 40.55 -12.73 5.95
N ASP A 177 41.47 -12.98 6.87
CA ASP A 177 41.22 -12.86 8.29
C ASP A 177 40.84 -11.42 8.69
N LEU A 178 41.54 -10.43 8.07
CA LEU A 178 41.21 -9.03 8.27
C LEU A 178 39.86 -8.64 7.63
N LEU A 179 39.50 -9.22 6.51
CA LEU A 179 38.21 -8.97 5.85
C LEU A 179 37.07 -9.53 6.72
N GLU A 180 37.21 -10.76 7.24
CA GLU A 180 36.19 -11.35 8.12
C GLU A 180 36.03 -10.56 9.43
N GLU A 181 37.12 -10.08 10.02
CA GLU A 181 37.11 -9.20 11.17
C GLU A 181 36.39 -7.87 10.89
N VAL A 182 36.63 -7.25 9.72
CA VAL A 182 35.94 -6.01 9.33
C VAL A 182 34.48 -6.25 9.04
N MET A 183 34.15 -7.36 8.39
CA MET A 183 32.75 -7.69 8.05
C MET A 183 31.90 -7.99 9.28
N SER A 184 32.47 -8.61 10.32
CA SER A 184 31.74 -8.89 11.57
C SER A 184 31.36 -7.62 12.33
N ASP A 185 32.11 -6.53 12.20
CA ASP A 185 31.88 -5.27 12.89
C ASP A 185 30.87 -4.36 12.13
N GLN A 186 30.71 -4.54 10.82
CA GLN A 186 29.99 -3.61 9.94
C GLN A 186 28.71 -4.25 9.35
N LEU A 187 27.62 -3.50 9.41
CA LEU A 187 26.37 -3.87 8.74
C LEU A 187 26.34 -3.34 7.31
N VAL A 188 25.67 -4.08 6.43
CA VAL A 188 25.36 -3.67 5.07
C VAL A 188 23.87 -3.50 4.92
N LEU A 189 23.45 -2.58 4.04
CA LEU A 189 22.06 -2.37 3.69
C LEU A 189 21.77 -3.07 2.36
N LEU A 190 20.74 -3.91 2.34
CA LEU A 190 20.21 -4.50 1.11
C LEU A 190 18.95 -3.75 0.68
N ASN A 191 18.83 -3.46 -0.60
CA ASN A 191 17.69 -2.81 -1.20
C ASN A 191 17.25 -3.54 -2.46
N ARG A 192 15.95 -3.84 -2.58
CA ARG A 192 15.33 -4.29 -3.83
C ARG A 192 14.48 -3.18 -4.43
N ALA A 193 14.72 -2.85 -5.70
CA ALA A 193 13.86 -1.97 -6.47
C ALA A 193 12.65 -2.75 -7.06
N PRO A 194 11.41 -2.16 -7.08
CA PRO A 194 11.08 -0.83 -6.57
C PRO A 194 10.98 -0.79 -5.03
N THR A 195 11.49 0.28 -4.42
CA THR A 195 11.39 0.50 -2.97
C THR A 195 10.00 1.05 -2.64
N LEU A 196 9.06 0.16 -2.33
CA LEU A 196 7.66 0.52 -2.11
C LEU A 196 7.40 1.01 -0.69
N HIS A 197 8.09 0.43 0.30
CA HIS A 197 7.96 0.77 1.71
C HIS A 197 9.30 0.63 2.43
N ARG A 198 9.34 1.05 3.69
CA ARG A 198 10.58 1.07 4.48
C ARG A 198 11.24 -0.31 4.63
N LEU A 199 10.47 -1.40 4.63
CA LEU A 199 10.99 -2.77 4.73
C LEU A 199 11.71 -3.25 3.46
N SER A 200 11.63 -2.51 2.36
CA SER A 200 12.41 -2.79 1.15
C SER A 200 13.88 -2.40 1.27
N ILE A 201 14.28 -1.80 2.41
CA ILE A 201 15.67 -1.55 2.80
C ILE A 201 15.88 -2.09 4.21
N GLN A 202 16.74 -3.09 4.36
CA GLN A 202 17.05 -3.69 5.66
C GLN A 202 18.56 -3.86 5.81
N ALA A 203 19.02 -3.85 7.08
CA ALA A 203 20.40 -4.09 7.43
C ALA A 203 20.65 -5.57 7.75
N PHE A 204 21.82 -6.05 7.36
CA PHE A 204 22.27 -7.41 7.58
C PHE A 204 23.75 -7.44 7.97
N GLU A 205 24.14 -8.47 8.71
CA GLU A 205 25.54 -8.85 8.91
C GLU A 205 26.01 -9.61 7.66
N ALA A 206 27.09 -9.14 7.06
CA ALA A 206 27.60 -9.72 5.84
C ALA A 206 28.48 -10.96 6.13
N ILE A 207 28.24 -12.02 5.39
CA ILE A 207 29.10 -13.23 5.36
C ILE A 207 29.69 -13.36 3.97
N ARG A 208 30.94 -13.73 3.88
CA ARG A 208 31.61 -14.00 2.61
C ARG A 208 31.12 -15.31 2.00
N VAL A 209 30.68 -15.25 0.74
CA VAL A 209 30.27 -16.44 -0.02
C VAL A 209 31.07 -16.56 -1.32
N GLU A 210 31.24 -17.79 -1.78
CA GLU A 210 31.79 -18.08 -3.09
C GLU A 210 30.76 -17.85 -4.19
N GLY A 211 31.20 -17.49 -5.38
CA GLY A 211 30.31 -17.20 -6.51
C GLY A 211 30.15 -15.70 -6.79
N ASN A 212 29.10 -15.35 -7.54
CA ASN A 212 28.84 -13.96 -7.98
C ASN A 212 27.45 -13.43 -7.55
N ALA A 213 26.63 -14.26 -6.88
CA ALA A 213 25.29 -13.91 -6.41
C ALA A 213 25.30 -13.54 -4.92
N ILE A 214 24.41 -12.63 -4.55
CA ILE A 214 24.13 -12.31 -3.15
C ILE A 214 23.23 -13.41 -2.61
N THR A 215 23.56 -14.00 -1.46
CA THR A 215 22.69 -14.98 -0.81
C THR A 215 21.81 -14.30 0.23
N LEU A 216 20.52 -14.66 0.21
CA LEU A 216 19.48 -14.02 1.01
C LEU A 216 18.72 -15.07 1.81
N HIS A 217 18.36 -14.74 3.04
CA HIS A 217 17.55 -15.58 3.90
C HIS A 217 16.11 -15.70 3.35
N PRO A 218 15.54 -16.91 3.20
CA PRO A 218 14.22 -17.08 2.58
C PRO A 218 13.07 -16.32 3.25
N LEU A 219 13.08 -16.15 4.58
CA LEU A 219 11.99 -15.49 5.30
C LEU A 219 11.89 -13.99 5.07
N VAL A 220 12.96 -13.30 4.65
CA VAL A 220 12.92 -11.85 4.36
C VAL A 220 12.41 -11.54 2.95
N CYS A 221 12.28 -12.56 2.09
CA CYS A 221 11.81 -12.37 0.71
C CYS A 221 10.44 -11.72 0.63
N SER A 222 9.53 -11.99 1.58
CA SER A 222 8.21 -11.38 1.64
C SER A 222 8.27 -9.86 1.88
N ALA A 223 9.15 -9.40 2.77
CA ALA A 223 9.34 -7.98 3.09
C ALA A 223 9.93 -7.20 1.90
N PHE A 224 10.82 -7.82 1.13
CA PHE A 224 11.39 -7.25 -0.10
C PHE A 224 10.49 -7.44 -1.33
N ASN A 225 9.43 -8.24 -1.24
CA ASN A 225 8.68 -8.76 -2.39
C ASN A 225 9.61 -9.35 -3.46
N ALA A 226 10.62 -10.11 -3.01
CA ALA A 226 11.68 -10.70 -3.83
C ALA A 226 11.40 -12.19 -4.10
N ASP A 227 11.80 -12.63 -5.29
CA ASP A 227 11.90 -14.04 -5.65
C ASP A 227 13.25 -14.30 -6.36
N PHE A 228 13.54 -15.57 -6.63
CA PHE A 228 14.85 -15.97 -7.13
C PHE A 228 14.79 -16.34 -8.63
N ASP A 229 13.92 -15.68 -9.38
CA ASP A 229 13.75 -15.86 -10.84
C ASP A 229 14.71 -15.01 -11.70
N GLY A 230 15.68 -14.34 -11.08
CA GLY A 230 16.62 -13.41 -11.71
C GLY A 230 16.58 -12.01 -11.08
N ASP A 231 15.87 -11.84 -9.98
CA ASP A 231 15.86 -10.59 -9.21
C ASP A 231 17.27 -10.17 -8.80
N GLN A 232 17.49 -8.86 -8.74
CA GLN A 232 18.73 -8.24 -8.30
C GLN A 232 18.47 -7.36 -7.09
N MET A 233 19.47 -7.28 -6.20
CA MET A 233 19.49 -6.34 -5.08
C MET A 233 20.73 -5.45 -5.12
N ALA A 234 20.55 -4.22 -4.63
CA ALA A 234 21.64 -3.30 -4.36
C ALA A 234 22.14 -3.49 -2.91
N VAL A 235 23.45 -3.39 -2.75
CA VAL A 235 24.13 -3.41 -1.45
C VAL A 235 24.75 -2.04 -1.22
N HIS A 236 24.57 -1.50 -0.01
CA HIS A 236 25.17 -0.24 0.41
C HIS A 236 25.89 -0.43 1.74
N LEU A 237 27.05 0.18 1.89
CA LEU A 237 27.83 0.15 3.12
C LEU A 237 27.78 1.52 3.81
N PRO A 238 27.10 1.66 4.97
CA PRO A 238 27.19 2.86 5.80
C PRO A 238 28.62 3.03 6.32
N LEU A 239 29.20 4.22 6.18
CA LEU A 239 30.60 4.46 6.49
C LEU A 239 30.84 5.04 7.88
N SER A 240 29.93 5.90 8.39
CA SER A 240 30.09 6.53 9.69
C SER A 240 29.62 5.64 10.83
N ALA A 241 30.18 5.86 12.02
CA ALA A 241 29.80 5.10 13.22
C ALA A 241 28.33 5.37 13.60
N GLU A 242 27.86 6.61 13.41
CA GLU A 242 26.47 7.00 13.67
C GLU A 242 25.52 6.27 12.71
N ALA A 243 25.84 6.21 11.41
CA ALA A 243 25.04 5.50 10.42
C ALA A 243 25.01 3.98 10.69
N GLN A 244 26.13 3.39 11.15
CA GLN A 244 26.17 1.99 11.57
C GLN A 244 25.33 1.74 12.83
N ALA A 245 25.36 2.66 13.80
CA ALA A 245 24.54 2.57 15.01
C ALA A 245 23.05 2.68 14.67
N GLU A 246 22.67 3.59 13.79
CA GLU A 246 21.30 3.75 13.29
C GLU A 246 20.84 2.50 12.51
N ALA A 247 21.68 1.97 11.64
CA ALA A 247 21.40 0.73 10.91
C ALA A 247 21.13 -0.45 11.87
N ARG A 248 21.92 -0.58 12.93
CA ARG A 248 21.77 -1.61 13.97
C ARG A 248 20.51 -1.41 14.82
N ALA A 249 20.18 -0.16 15.15
CA ALA A 249 19.05 0.16 16.02
C ALA A 249 17.70 0.08 15.29
N LEU A 250 17.63 0.51 14.02
CA LEU A 250 16.37 0.71 13.30
C LEU A 250 16.18 -0.22 12.09
N LEU A 251 17.26 -0.56 11.36
CA LEU A 251 17.16 -1.22 10.05
C LEU A 251 17.47 -2.71 10.08
N LEU A 252 18.02 -3.25 11.19
CA LEU A 252 18.37 -4.68 11.28
C LEU A 252 17.12 -5.55 11.05
N SER A 253 17.26 -6.60 10.23
CA SER A 253 16.15 -7.49 9.83
C SER A 253 15.38 -8.09 11.03
N THR A 254 16.09 -8.45 12.11
CA THR A 254 15.47 -8.99 13.33
C THR A 254 14.65 -7.97 14.13
N ARG A 255 14.82 -6.68 13.88
CA ARG A 255 14.02 -5.60 14.51
C ARG A 255 12.82 -5.21 13.68
N ASN A 256 12.80 -5.55 12.40
CA ASN A 256 11.74 -5.20 11.45
C ASN A 256 10.80 -6.38 11.17
N LEU A 257 10.34 -7.06 12.22
CA LEU A 257 9.48 -8.25 12.12
C LEU A 257 7.99 -7.95 12.00
N ARG A 258 7.56 -6.69 12.15
CA ARG A 258 6.16 -6.26 12.00
C ARG A 258 6.01 -5.29 10.84
N SER A 259 4.91 -5.45 10.08
CA SER A 259 4.55 -4.52 9.02
C SER A 259 4.04 -3.18 9.60
N PRO A 260 4.52 -2.03 9.11
CA PRO A 260 4.00 -0.73 9.53
C PRO A 260 2.56 -0.46 9.08
N SER A 261 2.04 -1.18 8.07
CA SER A 261 0.70 -0.99 7.52
C SER A 261 -0.41 -1.61 8.36
N SER A 262 -0.16 -2.81 8.94
CA SER A 262 -1.17 -3.59 9.65
C SER A 262 -0.73 -4.07 11.03
N GLY A 263 0.58 -4.06 11.34
CA GLY A 263 1.13 -4.70 12.53
C GLY A 263 1.35 -6.22 12.40
N ASP A 264 0.93 -6.82 11.30
CA ASP A 264 1.16 -8.23 10.97
C ASP A 264 2.66 -8.55 10.86
N PRO A 265 3.08 -9.81 11.03
CA PRO A 265 4.46 -10.20 10.78
C PRO A 265 4.90 -9.88 9.36
N SER A 266 6.07 -9.27 9.22
CA SER A 266 6.73 -9.01 7.93
C SER A 266 7.42 -10.25 7.38
N ILE A 267 7.85 -11.16 8.27
CA ILE A 267 8.37 -12.48 7.91
C ILE A 267 7.22 -13.44 7.64
N SER A 268 7.31 -14.18 6.55
CA SER A 268 6.29 -15.16 6.17
C SER A 268 6.93 -16.53 5.98
N LEU A 269 6.54 -17.47 6.83
CA LEU A 269 6.74 -18.87 6.54
C LEU A 269 5.91 -19.22 5.30
N SER A 270 6.53 -19.68 4.23
CA SER A 270 5.86 -19.88 2.94
C SER A 270 6.44 -21.09 2.18
N GLN A 271 5.75 -21.49 1.12
CA GLN A 271 6.19 -22.56 0.20
C GLN A 271 6.59 -23.85 0.94
N ASP A 272 7.78 -24.38 0.70
CA ASP A 272 8.25 -25.66 1.24
C ASP A 272 8.33 -25.69 2.75
N ILE A 273 8.57 -24.55 3.40
CA ILE A 273 8.58 -24.46 4.87
C ILE A 273 7.20 -24.81 5.42
N VAL A 274 6.13 -24.21 4.85
CA VAL A 274 4.74 -24.51 5.25
C VAL A 274 4.37 -25.95 4.92
N LEU A 275 4.75 -26.42 3.73
CA LEU A 275 4.46 -27.78 3.31
C LEU A 275 5.09 -28.81 4.27
N GLY A 276 6.35 -28.64 4.63
CA GLY A 276 7.06 -29.52 5.56
C GLY A 276 6.49 -29.49 6.97
N LEU A 277 6.15 -28.30 7.49
CA LEU A 277 5.54 -28.15 8.82
C LEU A 277 4.10 -28.71 8.85
N PHE A 278 3.33 -28.53 7.78
CA PHE A 278 2.01 -29.12 7.66
C PHE A 278 2.09 -30.64 7.59
N TYR A 279 2.96 -31.19 6.76
CA TYR A 279 3.22 -32.62 6.67
C TYR A 279 3.64 -33.21 8.03
N LEU A 280 4.54 -32.53 8.75
CA LEU A 280 4.99 -32.95 10.07
C LEU A 280 3.84 -33.05 11.09
N THR A 281 2.93 -32.06 11.07
CA THR A 281 1.87 -31.92 12.09
C THR A 281 0.53 -32.56 11.69
N GLN A 282 0.42 -33.06 10.44
CA GLN A 282 -0.76 -33.75 9.97
C GLN A 282 -0.94 -35.08 10.71
N ASP A 283 -2.18 -35.49 10.98
CA ASP A 283 -2.51 -36.80 11.50
C ASP A 283 -3.18 -37.66 10.42
N ARG A 284 -2.87 -38.96 10.39
CA ARG A 284 -3.50 -39.91 9.48
C ARG A 284 -4.20 -41.02 10.29
N PRO A 285 -5.54 -41.04 10.28
CA PRO A 285 -6.29 -42.08 10.96
C PRO A 285 -6.06 -43.46 10.29
N GLY A 286 -6.23 -44.57 11.08
CA GLY A 286 -6.16 -45.93 10.54
C GLY A 286 -4.77 -46.53 10.40
N ARG A 287 -3.69 -45.88 10.87
CA ARG A 287 -2.34 -46.46 10.88
C ARG A 287 -2.18 -47.54 11.97
N LYS A 288 -1.31 -48.51 11.69
CA LYS A 288 -0.93 -49.55 12.65
C LYS A 288 -0.36 -48.91 13.92
N SER A 289 -0.71 -49.47 15.08
CA SER A 289 -0.27 -48.96 16.40
C SER A 289 -0.90 -47.64 16.89
N ALA A 290 -2.03 -47.21 16.30
CA ALA A 290 -2.77 -46.06 16.80
C ALA A 290 -3.29 -46.29 18.24
N GLY A 291 -3.28 -45.24 19.07
CA GLY A 291 -3.77 -45.27 20.45
C GLY A 291 -2.78 -45.82 21.51
N ARG A 292 -1.52 -46.11 21.12
CA ARG A 292 -0.48 -46.48 22.12
C ARG A 292 -0.19 -45.34 23.06
N VAL A 293 0.06 -45.69 24.32
CA VAL A 293 0.33 -44.74 25.41
C VAL A 293 1.82 -44.74 25.70
N PHE A 294 2.41 -43.56 25.74
CA PHE A 294 3.81 -43.30 26.06
C PHE A 294 3.94 -42.43 27.31
N ALA A 295 4.99 -42.72 28.12
CA ALA A 295 5.23 -42.01 29.35
C ALA A 295 5.63 -40.53 29.13
N ASP A 296 6.45 -40.28 28.11
CA ASP A 296 6.92 -38.93 27.73
C ASP A 296 7.18 -38.81 26.22
N ALA A 297 7.59 -37.62 25.80
CA ALA A 297 7.91 -37.36 24.41
C ALA A 297 9.17 -38.07 23.90
N SER A 298 10.14 -38.33 24.80
CA SER A 298 11.40 -39.02 24.46
C SER A 298 11.13 -40.49 24.12
N GLU A 299 10.30 -41.20 24.90
CA GLU A 299 9.89 -42.56 24.65
C GLU A 299 9.15 -42.68 23.29
N ALA A 300 8.27 -41.74 22.99
CA ALA A 300 7.57 -41.71 21.69
C ALA A 300 8.55 -41.49 20.51
N MET A 301 9.58 -40.63 20.68
CA MET A 301 10.62 -40.44 19.64
C MET A 301 11.45 -41.73 19.44
N HIS A 302 11.87 -42.37 20.50
CA HIS A 302 12.58 -43.68 20.40
C HIS A 302 11.72 -44.76 19.72
N ALA A 303 10.41 -44.78 19.97
CA ALA A 303 9.51 -45.70 19.28
C ALA A 303 9.37 -45.39 17.77
N LEU A 304 9.46 -44.12 17.38
CA LEU A 304 9.55 -43.71 15.97
C LEU A 304 10.86 -44.17 15.33
N ASP A 305 12.00 -43.95 16.00
CA ASP A 305 13.33 -44.38 15.51
C ASP A 305 13.44 -45.91 15.37
N ALA A 306 12.79 -46.65 16.28
CA ALA A 306 12.68 -48.08 16.21
C ALA A 306 11.66 -48.64 15.17
N GLY A 307 10.97 -47.72 14.45
CA GLY A 307 9.99 -48.08 13.41
C GLY A 307 8.67 -48.71 13.94
N VAL A 308 8.43 -48.60 15.26
CA VAL A 308 7.22 -49.16 15.90
C VAL A 308 5.98 -48.32 15.62
N ILE A 309 6.15 -47.03 15.44
CA ILE A 309 5.13 -46.03 15.09
C ILE A 309 5.60 -45.16 13.94
N ASP A 310 4.65 -44.62 13.19
CA ASP A 310 4.91 -43.63 12.13
C ASP A 310 4.78 -42.22 12.65
N LEU A 311 5.33 -41.27 11.94
CA LEU A 311 5.30 -39.83 12.25
C LEU A 311 3.86 -39.28 12.47
N HIS A 312 2.91 -39.80 11.68
CA HIS A 312 1.50 -39.37 11.65
C HIS A 312 0.57 -40.22 12.49
N THR A 313 1.10 -41.24 13.18
CA THR A 313 0.30 -42.11 14.02
C THR A 313 -0.24 -41.38 15.23
N ARG A 314 -1.55 -41.49 15.48
CA ARG A 314 -2.17 -40.96 16.71
C ARG A 314 -1.71 -41.76 17.91
N ILE A 315 -1.10 -41.13 18.85
CA ILE A 315 -0.56 -41.69 20.10
C ILE A 315 -1.10 -40.92 21.31
N VAL A 316 -1.07 -41.50 22.47
CA VAL A 316 -1.42 -40.87 23.71
C VAL A 316 -0.13 -40.67 24.52
N VAL A 317 0.22 -39.44 24.81
CA VAL A 317 1.42 -39.08 25.57
C VAL A 317 1.05 -38.39 26.87
N ARG A 318 1.77 -38.72 27.94
CA ARG A 318 1.62 -38.05 29.24
C ARG A 318 2.53 -36.84 29.26
N ILE A 319 1.92 -35.65 29.38
CA ILE A 319 2.69 -34.38 29.47
C ILE A 319 2.65 -33.87 30.91
N PRO A 320 3.80 -33.49 31.52
CA PRO A 320 3.85 -32.91 32.87
C PRO A 320 3.03 -31.63 32.99
N ASP A 321 2.32 -31.50 34.10
CA ASP A 321 1.27 -30.50 34.36
C ASP A 321 1.65 -29.02 34.21
N GLN A 322 2.92 -28.70 34.47
CA GLN A 322 3.41 -27.33 34.56
C GLN A 322 3.49 -26.62 33.20
N ARG A 323 3.68 -27.35 32.10
CA ARG A 323 3.84 -26.83 30.75
C ARG A 323 2.52 -26.57 30.01
N LEU A 324 1.43 -27.16 30.45
CA LEU A 324 0.09 -27.02 29.91
C LEU A 324 -0.69 -25.85 30.54
N TYR A 325 -0.29 -25.45 31.71
CA TYR A 325 -1.02 -24.48 32.55
C TYR A 325 -1.04 -23.07 31.99
N GLU A 326 0.09 -22.65 31.41
CA GLU A 326 0.22 -21.30 30.83
C GLU A 326 -0.40 -21.19 29.44
N ALA A 327 -0.55 -22.30 28.71
CA ALA A 327 -1.13 -22.32 27.37
C ALA A 327 -2.67 -22.40 27.31
N LEU A 328 -3.33 -22.79 28.39
CA LEU A 328 -4.78 -23.03 28.45
C LEU A 328 -5.60 -21.91 29.11
N GLY A 329 -4.97 -20.80 29.50
CA GLY A 329 -5.69 -19.62 30.07
C GLY A 329 -6.63 -19.96 31.23
N SER A 330 -6.33 -19.42 32.37
CA SER A 330 -7.14 -19.21 33.59
C SER A 330 -8.51 -19.93 33.70
N GLY A 331 -8.68 -20.72 34.73
CA GLY A 331 -9.97 -20.84 35.44
C GLY A 331 -10.60 -22.19 35.58
N LYS A 332 -10.02 -23.30 35.14
CA LYS A 332 -10.59 -24.66 35.40
C LYS A 332 -9.64 -25.55 36.19
N ALA A 333 -10.21 -26.32 37.12
CA ALA A 333 -9.54 -27.17 38.09
C ALA A 333 -8.38 -28.02 37.52
N ARG A 334 -7.23 -28.08 38.22
CA ARG A 334 -5.99 -28.74 37.87
C ARG A 334 -6.12 -30.27 37.72
N PRO A 335 -5.98 -30.85 36.54
CA PRO A 335 -5.80 -32.30 36.42
C PRO A 335 -4.36 -32.69 36.75
N LYS A 336 -4.13 -33.57 37.65
CA LYS A 336 -2.82 -34.00 38.16
C LYS A 336 -1.86 -34.60 37.13
N HIS A 337 -2.32 -35.09 35.98
CA HIS A 337 -1.60 -35.54 34.81
C HIS A 337 -2.57 -35.67 33.65
N LYS A 338 -2.38 -34.98 32.55
CA LYS A 338 -3.25 -35.11 31.40
C LYS A 338 -2.62 -35.99 30.34
N ARG A 339 -3.38 -37.04 29.93
CA ARG A 339 -3.07 -37.78 28.71
C ARG A 339 -3.57 -36.98 27.52
N ILE A 340 -2.70 -36.68 26.57
CA ILE A 340 -3.02 -35.91 25.37
C ILE A 340 -2.90 -36.84 24.19
N GLU A 341 -3.94 -36.94 23.40
CA GLU A 341 -3.92 -37.57 22.10
C GLU A 341 -3.22 -36.65 21.10
N THR A 342 -2.11 -37.08 20.51
CA THR A 342 -1.27 -36.27 19.62
C THR A 342 -0.55 -37.19 18.61
N THR A 343 0.40 -36.60 17.84
CA THR A 343 1.31 -37.38 16.97
C THR A 343 2.74 -37.05 17.32
N VAL A 344 3.69 -37.93 16.94
CA VAL A 344 5.12 -37.66 17.17
C VAL A 344 5.59 -36.39 16.44
N GLY A 345 5.07 -36.16 15.21
CA GLY A 345 5.38 -34.93 14.49
C GLY A 345 4.97 -33.66 15.20
N ARG A 346 3.82 -33.65 15.91
CA ARG A 346 3.41 -32.51 16.74
C ARG A 346 4.30 -32.33 17.99
N LEU A 347 4.80 -33.42 18.57
CA LEU A 347 5.78 -33.35 19.66
C LEU A 347 7.07 -32.66 19.19
N MET A 348 7.63 -33.06 18.05
CA MET A 348 8.83 -32.47 17.45
C MET A 348 8.61 -30.97 17.09
N PHE A 349 7.44 -30.64 16.56
CA PHE A 349 7.09 -29.25 16.28
C PHE A 349 7.05 -28.39 17.54
N ASN A 350 6.45 -28.91 18.61
CA ASN A 350 6.37 -28.18 19.88
C ASN A 350 7.73 -28.09 20.58
N ASP A 351 8.66 -28.99 20.31
CA ASP A 351 10.02 -28.89 20.86
C ASP A 351 10.80 -27.73 20.25
N ALA A 352 10.53 -27.37 19.00
CA ALA A 352 11.12 -26.18 18.38
C ALA A 352 10.59 -24.85 18.95
N LEU A 353 9.44 -24.88 19.69
CA LEU A 353 8.81 -23.70 20.26
C LEU A 353 9.31 -23.40 21.70
N PRO A 354 9.34 -22.12 22.12
CA PRO A 354 9.56 -21.72 23.50
C PRO A 354 8.50 -22.33 24.43
N GLU A 355 8.87 -22.62 25.67
CA GLU A 355 7.97 -23.26 26.64
C GLU A 355 6.64 -22.54 26.84
N ARG A 356 6.66 -21.19 26.80
CA ARG A 356 5.48 -20.32 26.96
C ARG A 356 4.44 -20.48 25.84
N LEU A 357 4.83 -20.96 24.66
CA LEU A 357 3.94 -21.13 23.49
C LEU A 357 3.50 -22.57 23.26
N ARG A 358 3.99 -23.54 24.07
CA ARG A 358 3.59 -24.94 24.00
C ARG A 358 2.21 -25.11 24.66
N PHE A 359 1.35 -25.95 24.23
CA PHE A 359 1.40 -27.05 23.29
C PHE A 359 0.39 -26.81 22.15
N LYS A 360 0.83 -26.80 20.88
CA LYS A 360 -0.06 -26.70 19.70
C LYS A 360 -0.38 -28.11 19.19
N ASN A 361 -1.67 -28.51 19.18
CA ASN A 361 -2.10 -29.87 18.85
C ASN A 361 -3.05 -29.93 17.65
N TYR A 362 -2.69 -29.25 16.58
CA TYR A 362 -3.42 -29.27 15.31
C TYR A 362 -2.43 -29.19 14.12
N ALA A 363 -2.93 -29.48 12.92
CA ALA A 363 -2.11 -29.35 11.71
C ALA A 363 -1.79 -27.88 11.41
N MET A 364 -0.53 -27.58 11.19
CA MET A 364 -0.02 -26.22 11.01
C MET A 364 -0.18 -25.75 9.55
N THR A 365 -1.28 -25.08 9.28
CA THR A 365 -1.48 -24.37 8.00
C THR A 365 -0.72 -23.06 7.98
N LYS A 366 -0.64 -22.42 6.81
CA LYS A 366 -0.03 -21.09 6.65
C LYS A 366 -0.61 -20.04 7.60
N ASP A 367 -1.94 -20.05 7.78
CA ASP A 367 -2.62 -19.09 8.64
C ASP A 367 -2.33 -19.37 10.12
N HIS A 368 -2.30 -20.64 10.53
CA HIS A 368 -1.90 -21.04 11.89
C HIS A 368 -0.45 -20.62 12.20
N LEU A 369 0.45 -20.78 11.22
CA LEU A 369 1.85 -20.37 11.38
C LEU A 369 1.98 -18.83 11.46
N LYS A 370 1.16 -18.08 10.71
CA LYS A 370 1.10 -16.64 10.83
C LYS A 370 0.67 -16.20 12.23
N LEU A 371 -0.40 -16.80 12.76
CA LEU A 371 -0.87 -16.54 14.13
C LEU A 371 0.17 -16.91 15.18
N LEU A 372 0.87 -18.03 15.01
CA LEU A 372 1.96 -18.45 15.90
C LEU A 372 3.09 -17.42 15.94
N VAL A 373 3.49 -16.86 14.80
CA VAL A 373 4.53 -15.82 14.77
C VAL A 373 4.05 -14.55 15.45
N VAL A 374 2.77 -14.15 15.29
CA VAL A 374 2.17 -13.02 16.03
C VAL A 374 2.24 -13.25 17.53
N GLU A 375 1.78 -14.41 18.01
CA GLU A 375 1.79 -14.79 19.42
C GLU A 375 3.23 -14.84 19.99
N CYS A 376 4.18 -15.34 19.19
CA CYS A 376 5.60 -15.37 19.56
C CYS A 376 6.17 -13.96 19.73
N LEU A 377 5.85 -13.04 18.82
CA LEU A 377 6.27 -11.63 18.90
C LEU A 377 5.71 -10.92 20.14
N GLN A 378 4.48 -11.25 20.53
CA GLN A 378 3.83 -10.68 21.71
C GLN A 378 4.43 -11.18 23.02
N VAL A 379 4.57 -12.51 23.15
CA VAL A 379 4.97 -13.17 24.40
C VAL A 379 6.48 -13.18 24.62
N CYS A 380 7.25 -13.41 23.56
CA CYS A 380 8.69 -13.69 23.64
C CYS A 380 9.58 -12.55 23.11
N GLY A 381 9.01 -11.55 22.42
CA GLY A 381 9.77 -10.46 21.82
C GLY A 381 10.46 -10.82 20.49
N THR A 382 11.15 -9.83 19.90
CA THR A 382 11.69 -9.93 18.53
C THR A 382 12.86 -10.90 18.38
N GLU A 383 13.77 -10.94 19.35
CA GLU A 383 14.99 -11.79 19.27
C GLU A 383 14.67 -13.27 19.32
N VAL A 384 13.83 -13.67 20.29
CA VAL A 384 13.40 -15.06 20.43
C VAL A 384 12.56 -15.48 19.22
N THR A 385 11.71 -14.59 18.70
CA THR A 385 10.91 -14.86 17.50
C THR A 385 11.79 -15.11 16.28
N ALA A 386 12.88 -14.39 16.11
CA ALA A 386 13.83 -14.62 15.02
C ALA A 386 14.46 -16.03 15.13
N GLN A 387 14.87 -16.44 16.32
CA GLN A 387 15.43 -17.79 16.55
C GLN A 387 14.39 -18.89 16.30
N VAL A 388 13.14 -18.68 16.75
CA VAL A 388 12.04 -19.62 16.49
C VAL A 388 11.76 -19.74 15.00
N ALA A 389 11.73 -18.63 14.27
CA ALA A 389 11.55 -18.61 12.83
C ALA A 389 12.65 -19.40 12.09
N ASP A 390 13.92 -19.26 12.51
CA ASP A 390 15.04 -20.02 11.96
C ASP A 390 14.91 -21.52 12.24
N ARG A 391 14.51 -21.91 13.45
CA ARG A 391 14.26 -23.32 13.80
C ARG A 391 13.10 -23.89 12.97
N LEU A 392 11.99 -23.17 12.85
CA LEU A 392 10.85 -23.59 12.05
C LEU A 392 11.19 -23.69 10.56
N LYS A 393 12.01 -22.77 10.03
CA LYS A 393 12.53 -22.83 8.66
C LYS A 393 13.30 -24.14 8.42
N THR A 394 14.27 -24.45 9.29
CA THR A 394 15.11 -25.65 9.16
C THR A 394 14.27 -26.90 9.26
N LEU A 395 13.36 -26.97 10.24
CA LEU A 395 12.44 -28.09 10.42
C LEU A 395 11.52 -28.27 9.20
N GLY A 396 10.98 -27.15 8.67
CA GLY A 396 10.12 -27.14 7.51
C GLY A 396 10.79 -27.69 6.27
N PHE A 397 11.97 -27.21 5.92
CA PHE A 397 12.74 -27.71 4.78
C PHE A 397 13.12 -29.18 4.93
N HIS A 398 13.55 -29.59 6.14
CA HIS A 398 13.88 -30.98 6.40
C HIS A 398 12.71 -31.94 6.13
N TYR A 399 11.53 -31.61 6.68
CA TYR A 399 10.35 -32.45 6.50
C TYR A 399 9.67 -32.32 5.12
N ALA A 400 9.82 -31.18 4.45
CA ALA A 400 9.42 -31.06 3.05
C ALA A 400 10.23 -32.04 2.17
N THR A 401 11.54 -32.06 2.36
CA THR A 401 12.42 -33.03 1.64
C THR A 401 12.05 -34.49 1.94
N ARG A 402 11.85 -34.81 3.22
CA ARG A 402 11.47 -36.19 3.61
C ARG A 402 10.09 -36.60 3.16
N SER A 403 9.16 -35.66 2.99
CA SER A 403 7.79 -35.98 2.57
C SER A 403 7.69 -36.52 1.16
N GLY A 404 8.62 -36.14 0.27
CA GLY A 404 8.60 -36.49 -1.13
C GLY A 404 7.31 -36.10 -1.87
N ILE A 405 6.56 -35.08 -1.33
CA ILE A 405 5.30 -34.66 -1.92
C ILE A 405 5.55 -34.08 -3.30
N SER A 406 4.92 -34.67 -4.30
CA SER A 406 4.91 -34.22 -5.69
C SER A 406 3.55 -34.53 -6.29
N PHE A 407 3.22 -33.93 -7.43
CA PHE A 407 2.00 -34.24 -8.16
C PHE A 407 2.29 -34.31 -9.65
N ALA A 408 1.53 -35.13 -10.34
CA ALA A 408 1.54 -35.32 -11.79
C ALA A 408 0.19 -34.89 -12.39
N ILE A 409 0.12 -34.81 -13.70
CA ILE A 409 -1.14 -34.49 -14.41
C ILE A 409 -2.19 -35.57 -14.13
N SER A 410 -1.78 -36.83 -13.91
CA SER A 410 -2.65 -37.96 -13.54
C SER A 410 -3.35 -37.80 -12.18
N ASP A 411 -2.82 -36.96 -11.30
CA ASP A 411 -3.42 -36.70 -9.97
C ASP A 411 -4.57 -35.69 -10.03
N ILE A 412 -4.79 -35.11 -11.21
CA ILE A 412 -5.84 -34.14 -11.47
C ILE A 412 -7.00 -34.88 -12.16
N GLU A 413 -8.07 -35.14 -11.40
CA GLU A 413 -9.24 -35.85 -11.91
C GLU A 413 -10.38 -34.86 -12.25
N VAL A 414 -11.13 -35.15 -13.31
CA VAL A 414 -12.36 -34.43 -13.66
C VAL A 414 -13.52 -35.08 -12.90
N PRO A 415 -14.28 -34.31 -12.12
CA PRO A 415 -15.41 -34.86 -11.35
C PRO A 415 -16.50 -35.34 -12.31
N PRO A 416 -17.00 -36.57 -12.16
CA PRO A 416 -18.02 -37.12 -13.07
C PRO A 416 -19.31 -36.32 -13.07
N ALA A 417 -19.68 -35.72 -11.95
CA ALA A 417 -20.86 -34.84 -11.82
C ALA A 417 -20.78 -33.53 -12.66
N LYS A 418 -19.64 -33.20 -13.27
CA LYS A 418 -19.47 -32.01 -14.11
C LYS A 418 -20.49 -32.00 -15.27
N HIS A 419 -20.64 -33.09 -15.97
CA HIS A 419 -21.49 -33.16 -17.15
C HIS A 419 -22.99 -32.99 -16.81
N GLU A 420 -23.42 -33.54 -15.67
CA GLU A 420 -24.79 -33.40 -15.16
C GLU A 420 -25.11 -31.96 -14.78
N ILE A 421 -24.18 -31.30 -14.05
CA ILE A 421 -24.35 -29.89 -13.66
C ILE A 421 -24.38 -28.96 -14.88
N LEU A 422 -23.52 -29.23 -15.88
CA LEU A 422 -23.52 -28.43 -17.12
C LEU A 422 -24.82 -28.64 -17.91
N ALA A 423 -25.34 -29.85 -18.00
CA ALA A 423 -26.61 -30.13 -18.69
C ALA A 423 -27.80 -29.46 -18.00
N SER A 424 -27.84 -29.48 -16.64
CA SER A 424 -28.86 -28.74 -15.88
C SER A 424 -28.79 -27.23 -16.12
N ALA A 425 -27.58 -26.66 -16.09
CA ALA A 425 -27.38 -25.24 -16.35
C ALA A 425 -27.75 -24.84 -17.79
N ASP A 426 -27.48 -25.71 -18.77
CA ASP A 426 -27.90 -25.47 -20.15
C ASP A 426 -29.42 -25.47 -20.31
N ALA A 427 -30.15 -26.34 -19.59
CA ALA A 427 -31.61 -26.34 -19.58
C ALA A 427 -32.18 -25.05 -18.97
N GLU A 428 -31.63 -24.59 -17.85
CA GLU A 428 -32.02 -23.32 -17.23
C GLU A 428 -31.75 -22.10 -18.15
N VAL A 429 -30.62 -22.12 -18.86
CA VAL A 429 -30.29 -21.07 -19.87
C VAL A 429 -31.30 -21.05 -20.99
N GLU A 430 -31.70 -22.20 -21.51
CA GLU A 430 -32.71 -22.31 -22.57
C GLU A 430 -34.07 -21.75 -22.09
N GLU A 431 -34.44 -22.00 -20.84
CA GLU A 431 -35.69 -21.46 -20.25
C GLU A 431 -35.62 -19.91 -20.18
N VAL A 432 -34.50 -19.33 -19.72
CA VAL A 432 -34.28 -17.88 -19.71
C VAL A 432 -34.34 -17.29 -21.14
N GLU A 433 -33.74 -17.96 -22.13
CA GLU A 433 -33.80 -17.53 -23.51
C GLU A 433 -35.22 -17.61 -24.09
N GLN A 434 -36.01 -18.62 -23.74
CA GLN A 434 -37.41 -18.73 -24.14
C GLN A 434 -38.25 -17.63 -23.52
N THR A 435 -38.06 -17.32 -22.25
CA THR A 435 -38.73 -16.24 -21.53
C THR A 435 -38.41 -14.87 -22.14
N TYR A 436 -37.16 -14.67 -22.54
CA TYR A 436 -36.76 -13.45 -23.27
C TYR A 436 -37.38 -13.36 -24.66
N ARG A 437 -37.39 -14.47 -25.44
CA ARG A 437 -38.03 -14.52 -26.77
C ARG A 437 -39.54 -14.27 -26.68
N ALA A 438 -40.17 -14.68 -25.57
CA ALA A 438 -41.61 -14.40 -25.29
C ALA A 438 -41.85 -12.94 -24.89
N GLY A 439 -40.82 -12.11 -24.74
CA GLY A 439 -40.92 -10.70 -24.35
C GLY A 439 -41.28 -10.45 -22.89
N MET A 440 -41.13 -11.46 -22.02
CA MET A 440 -41.47 -11.38 -20.60
C MET A 440 -40.38 -10.70 -19.75
N ILE A 441 -39.12 -10.72 -20.20
CA ILE A 441 -37.98 -10.11 -19.53
C ILE A 441 -37.21 -9.19 -20.45
N THR A 442 -36.55 -8.18 -19.86
CA THR A 442 -35.74 -7.22 -20.60
C THR A 442 -34.36 -7.81 -20.93
N GLY A 443 -33.64 -7.19 -21.87
CA GLY A 443 -32.27 -7.62 -22.20
C GLY A 443 -31.27 -7.57 -21.04
N GLU A 444 -31.44 -6.61 -20.12
CA GLU A 444 -30.63 -6.50 -18.92
C GLU A 444 -30.95 -7.60 -17.89
N GLU A 445 -32.22 -7.93 -17.72
CA GLU A 445 -32.65 -9.02 -16.83
C GLU A 445 -32.15 -10.37 -17.35
N ARG A 446 -32.30 -10.62 -18.68
CA ARG A 446 -31.72 -11.80 -19.33
C ARG A 446 -30.21 -11.91 -19.05
N TYR A 447 -29.49 -10.82 -19.27
CA TYR A 447 -28.04 -10.78 -19.04
C TYR A 447 -27.69 -11.14 -17.58
N ARG A 448 -28.42 -10.56 -16.60
CA ARG A 448 -28.23 -10.83 -15.19
C ARG A 448 -28.53 -12.28 -14.82
N GLN A 449 -29.65 -12.84 -15.30
CA GLN A 449 -30.04 -14.22 -15.04
C GLN A 449 -29.06 -15.21 -15.63
N LEU A 450 -28.55 -14.98 -16.85
CA LEU A 450 -27.53 -15.84 -17.45
C LEU A 450 -26.24 -15.89 -16.63
N ILE A 451 -25.77 -14.74 -16.13
CA ILE A 451 -24.58 -14.67 -15.27
C ILE A 451 -24.83 -15.43 -13.97
N GLU A 452 -26.00 -15.31 -13.38
CA GLU A 452 -26.35 -15.97 -12.12
C GLU A 452 -26.36 -17.51 -12.28
N VAL A 453 -27.01 -18.02 -13.32
CA VAL A 453 -27.04 -19.46 -13.62
C VAL A 453 -25.61 -20.01 -13.76
N TRP A 454 -24.75 -19.37 -14.57
CA TRP A 454 -23.39 -19.84 -14.77
C TRP A 454 -22.48 -19.67 -13.55
N THR A 455 -22.72 -18.67 -12.71
CA THR A 455 -22.00 -18.49 -11.43
C THR A 455 -22.35 -19.64 -10.51
N ARG A 456 -23.64 -19.95 -10.32
CA ARG A 456 -24.13 -21.05 -9.50
C ARG A 456 -23.61 -22.42 -9.99
N ALA A 457 -23.64 -22.66 -11.29
CA ALA A 457 -23.07 -23.89 -11.87
C ALA A 457 -21.57 -24.02 -11.63
N THR A 458 -20.83 -22.92 -11.74
CA THR A 458 -19.39 -22.87 -11.48
C THR A 458 -19.05 -23.16 -10.01
N GLU A 459 -19.84 -22.68 -9.07
CA GLU A 459 -19.69 -22.92 -7.65
C GLU A 459 -20.04 -24.38 -7.30
N ALA A 460 -21.12 -24.92 -7.89
CA ALA A 460 -21.51 -26.32 -7.71
C ALA A 460 -20.41 -27.29 -8.19
N ILE A 461 -19.82 -27.04 -9.38
CA ILE A 461 -18.68 -27.83 -9.87
C ILE A 461 -17.49 -27.70 -8.94
N SER A 462 -17.21 -26.51 -8.39
CA SER A 462 -16.11 -26.27 -7.45
C SER A 462 -16.27 -27.11 -6.19
N THR A 463 -17.47 -27.12 -5.61
CA THR A 463 -17.78 -27.89 -4.39
C THR A 463 -17.64 -29.41 -4.61
N LYS A 464 -18.12 -29.91 -5.77
CA LYS A 464 -17.99 -31.33 -6.12
C LYS A 464 -16.53 -31.72 -6.37
N LEU A 465 -15.75 -30.83 -6.99
CA LEU A 465 -14.33 -31.07 -7.22
C LEU A 465 -13.54 -31.13 -5.90
N GLU A 466 -13.86 -30.23 -4.95
CA GLU A 466 -13.23 -30.22 -3.63
C GLU A 466 -13.54 -31.53 -2.86
N ALA A 467 -14.77 -32.02 -2.96
CA ALA A 467 -15.17 -33.26 -2.34
C ALA A 467 -14.56 -34.50 -3.00
N ALA A 468 -14.22 -34.45 -4.30
CA ALA A 468 -13.61 -35.55 -5.05
C ALA A 468 -12.10 -35.70 -4.80
N LEU A 469 -11.41 -34.63 -4.34
CA LEU A 469 -9.99 -34.70 -4.03
C LEU A 469 -9.70 -35.64 -2.85
N ASP A 470 -8.74 -36.57 -3.05
CA ASP A 470 -8.25 -37.39 -1.94
C ASP A 470 -7.70 -36.51 -0.81
N PRO A 471 -8.30 -36.51 0.39
CA PRO A 471 -7.89 -35.68 1.52
C PRO A 471 -6.41 -35.86 1.92
N TRP A 472 -5.80 -36.99 1.59
CA TRP A 472 -4.42 -37.35 1.94
C TRP A 472 -3.48 -37.35 0.74
N GLY A 473 -4.00 -37.06 -0.44
CA GLY A 473 -3.24 -36.96 -1.68
C GLY A 473 -2.28 -35.75 -1.67
N SER A 474 -1.27 -35.82 -2.52
CA SER A 474 -0.25 -34.77 -2.65
C SER A 474 -0.87 -33.42 -2.99
N LEU A 475 -1.79 -33.39 -3.95
CA LEU A 475 -2.46 -32.19 -4.40
C LEU A 475 -3.30 -31.52 -3.28
N ALA A 476 -4.10 -32.31 -2.57
CA ALA A 476 -4.89 -31.86 -1.44
C ALA A 476 -4.00 -31.32 -0.30
N THR A 477 -2.89 -31.97 -0.02
CA THR A 477 -1.91 -31.56 1.00
C THR A 477 -1.28 -30.21 0.64
N ILE A 478 -0.86 -30.01 -0.61
CA ILE A 478 -0.29 -28.75 -1.10
C ILE A 478 -1.31 -27.60 -0.95
N ILE A 479 -2.58 -27.83 -1.28
CA ILE A 479 -3.62 -26.79 -1.20
C ILE A 479 -3.99 -26.48 0.24
N LYS A 480 -4.31 -27.52 1.03
CA LYS A 480 -4.77 -27.38 2.43
C LYS A 480 -3.71 -26.77 3.33
N SER A 481 -2.43 -27.03 3.07
CA SER A 481 -1.33 -26.39 3.79
C SER A 481 -1.26 -24.88 3.57
N GLY A 482 -1.72 -24.38 2.41
CA GLY A 482 -1.52 -23.00 1.98
C GLY A 482 -0.08 -22.71 1.53
N ALA A 483 0.72 -23.73 1.26
CA ALA A 483 2.11 -23.62 0.81
C ALA A 483 2.21 -22.93 -0.56
N THR A 484 1.24 -23.18 -1.43
CA THR A 484 1.21 -22.59 -2.78
C THR A 484 0.52 -21.23 -2.81
N LYS A 485 0.94 -20.38 -3.76
CA LYS A 485 0.21 -19.15 -4.12
C LYS A 485 -1.09 -19.46 -4.88
N ALA A 486 -1.19 -20.64 -5.48
CA ALA A 486 -2.39 -21.10 -6.18
C ALA A 486 -3.53 -21.33 -5.17
N LYS A 487 -4.69 -20.78 -5.48
CA LYS A 487 -5.93 -21.02 -4.75
C LYS A 487 -6.69 -22.17 -5.43
N PHE A 488 -7.71 -22.71 -4.77
CA PHE A 488 -8.58 -23.74 -5.33
C PHE A 488 -9.15 -23.37 -6.71
N GLN A 489 -9.32 -22.07 -6.99
CA GLN A 489 -9.77 -21.55 -8.28
C GLN A 489 -8.90 -21.98 -9.48
N GLN A 490 -7.58 -22.13 -9.30
CA GLN A 490 -6.69 -22.58 -10.36
C GLN A 490 -6.91 -24.07 -10.68
N ILE A 491 -7.18 -24.88 -9.66
CA ILE A 491 -7.49 -26.30 -9.86
C ILE A 491 -8.84 -26.49 -10.55
N ARG A 492 -9.83 -25.65 -10.19
CA ARG A 492 -11.09 -25.60 -10.91
C ARG A 492 -10.91 -25.35 -12.40
N GLN A 493 -9.98 -24.47 -12.79
CA GLN A 493 -9.67 -24.23 -14.20
C GLN A 493 -8.96 -25.40 -14.88
N LEU A 494 -8.17 -26.17 -14.12
CA LEU A 494 -7.45 -27.33 -14.65
C LEU A 494 -8.39 -28.51 -14.92
N SER A 495 -9.30 -28.83 -13.99
CA SER A 495 -10.12 -30.06 -14.05
C SER A 495 -11.62 -29.85 -13.98
N GLY A 496 -12.09 -28.71 -13.54
CA GLY A 496 -13.51 -28.37 -13.47
C GLY A 496 -14.00 -27.59 -14.70
N ILE A 497 -14.23 -26.32 -14.53
CA ILE A 497 -14.71 -25.37 -15.53
C ILE A 497 -13.87 -24.09 -15.45
N ARG A 498 -13.57 -23.47 -16.59
CA ARG A 498 -12.92 -22.16 -16.60
C ARG A 498 -13.90 -21.05 -16.15
N GLY A 499 -15.15 -21.08 -16.65
CA GLY A 499 -16.21 -20.17 -16.23
C GLY A 499 -16.38 -18.95 -17.09
N LEU A 500 -17.03 -17.92 -16.53
CA LEU A 500 -17.30 -16.65 -17.18
C LEU A 500 -16.01 -15.81 -17.36
N MET A 501 -15.89 -15.17 -18.53
CA MET A 501 -14.73 -14.36 -18.88
C MET A 501 -15.13 -12.89 -19.06
N ALA A 502 -14.22 -11.99 -18.78
CA ALA A 502 -14.41 -10.55 -19.04
C ALA A 502 -13.87 -10.18 -20.44
N ASN A 503 -14.61 -9.30 -21.13
CA ASN A 503 -14.14 -8.69 -22.37
C ASN A 503 -13.11 -7.56 -22.11
N PRO A 504 -12.44 -6.98 -23.11
CA PRO A 504 -11.48 -5.90 -22.90
C PRO A 504 -12.06 -4.64 -22.24
N SER A 505 -13.37 -4.36 -22.43
CA SER A 505 -14.06 -3.21 -21.78
C SER A 505 -14.38 -3.45 -20.30
N GLY A 506 -14.36 -4.70 -19.85
CA GLY A 506 -14.63 -5.06 -18.45
C GLY A 506 -15.95 -5.76 -18.21
N ASP A 507 -16.84 -5.81 -19.21
CA ASP A 507 -18.12 -6.48 -19.09
C ASP A 507 -17.96 -7.99 -19.11
N ILE A 508 -18.85 -8.70 -18.44
CA ILE A 508 -18.83 -10.17 -18.40
C ILE A 508 -19.43 -10.71 -19.70
N ILE A 509 -18.74 -11.62 -20.36
CA ILE A 509 -19.29 -12.32 -21.50
C ILE A 509 -20.30 -13.36 -21.00
N PRO A 510 -21.59 -13.28 -21.39
CA PRO A 510 -22.63 -14.17 -20.84
C PRO A 510 -22.48 -15.64 -21.24
N VAL A 511 -21.61 -15.92 -22.20
CA VAL A 511 -21.29 -17.29 -22.63
C VAL A 511 -20.04 -17.79 -21.90
N PRO A 512 -20.14 -18.80 -21.03
CA PRO A 512 -19.01 -19.31 -20.25
C PRO A 512 -18.09 -20.18 -21.10
N VAL A 513 -16.84 -20.29 -20.68
CA VAL A 513 -15.92 -21.30 -21.16
C VAL A 513 -16.18 -22.59 -20.34
N LYS A 514 -16.89 -23.56 -20.92
CA LYS A 514 -17.29 -24.83 -20.27
C LYS A 514 -16.14 -25.83 -20.14
N GLY A 515 -15.17 -25.74 -21.06
CA GLY A 515 -13.97 -26.57 -21.05
C GLY A 515 -13.06 -26.26 -19.86
N ASN A 516 -12.15 -27.21 -19.60
CA ASN A 516 -11.02 -27.07 -18.69
C ASN A 516 -9.71 -27.31 -19.44
N TYR A 517 -8.57 -27.06 -18.78
CA TYR A 517 -7.27 -27.23 -19.43
C TYR A 517 -6.87 -28.72 -19.62
N LEU A 518 -7.40 -29.62 -18.79
CA LEU A 518 -7.08 -31.07 -18.89
C LEU A 518 -7.77 -31.70 -20.11
N GLU A 519 -9.06 -31.42 -20.33
CA GLU A 519 -9.83 -31.92 -21.45
C GLU A 519 -9.56 -31.14 -22.77
N GLY A 520 -9.01 -29.97 -22.66
CA GLY A 520 -8.83 -29.01 -23.75
C GLY A 520 -10.00 -28.03 -23.93
N LEU A 521 -9.78 -27.01 -24.71
CA LEU A 521 -10.76 -25.97 -25.01
C LEU A 521 -11.17 -26.03 -26.48
N LYS A 522 -12.44 -25.81 -26.77
CA LYS A 522 -12.93 -25.63 -28.13
C LYS A 522 -12.35 -24.33 -28.71
N VAL A 523 -12.28 -24.23 -30.06
CA VAL A 523 -11.65 -23.09 -30.73
C VAL A 523 -12.26 -21.75 -30.29
N TRP A 524 -13.59 -21.64 -30.21
CA TRP A 524 -14.27 -20.43 -29.77
C TRP A 524 -14.06 -20.12 -28.28
N GLU A 525 -14.01 -21.17 -27.43
CA GLU A 525 -13.70 -21.02 -26.00
C GLU A 525 -12.27 -20.50 -25.80
N LEU A 526 -11.32 -20.98 -26.62
CA LEU A 526 -9.96 -20.46 -26.60
C LEU A 526 -9.91 -18.98 -26.99
N PHE A 527 -10.72 -18.58 -27.98
CA PHE A 527 -10.79 -17.19 -28.41
C PHE A 527 -11.30 -16.25 -27.29
N ILE A 528 -12.36 -16.65 -26.58
CA ILE A 528 -12.90 -15.95 -25.42
C ILE A 528 -11.87 -15.88 -24.30
N ALA A 529 -11.23 -17.03 -24.01
CA ALA A 529 -10.21 -17.13 -22.96
C ALA A 529 -8.98 -16.25 -23.26
N ALA A 530 -8.55 -16.17 -24.53
CA ALA A 530 -7.44 -15.33 -24.97
C ALA A 530 -7.74 -13.83 -24.83
N SER A 531 -9.00 -13.42 -25.06
CA SER A 531 -9.44 -12.04 -24.84
C SER A 531 -9.28 -11.62 -23.36
N GLY A 532 -9.74 -12.45 -22.43
CA GLY A 532 -9.57 -12.21 -20.99
C GLY A 532 -8.12 -12.19 -20.53
N ALA A 533 -7.29 -13.11 -21.07
CA ALA A 533 -5.86 -13.11 -20.77
C ALA A 533 -5.16 -11.83 -21.27
N ARG A 534 -5.48 -11.38 -22.49
CA ARG A 534 -4.93 -10.13 -23.05
C ARG A 534 -5.29 -8.92 -22.21
N LYS A 535 -6.55 -8.84 -21.73
CA LYS A 535 -6.96 -7.80 -20.78
C LYS A 535 -6.10 -7.81 -19.53
N GLY A 536 -5.89 -8.96 -18.91
CA GLY A 536 -5.06 -9.09 -17.71
C GLY A 536 -3.62 -8.60 -17.92
N PHE A 537 -3.00 -8.88 -19.09
CA PHE A 537 -1.67 -8.37 -19.44
C PHE A 537 -1.64 -6.84 -19.61
N MET A 538 -2.64 -6.28 -20.29
CA MET A 538 -2.75 -4.82 -20.48
C MET A 538 -2.96 -4.12 -19.14
N ASP A 539 -3.88 -4.61 -18.33
CA ASP A 539 -4.17 -4.03 -17.01
C ASP A 539 -2.93 -4.05 -16.11
N ARG A 540 -2.17 -5.14 -16.09
CA ARG A 540 -0.91 -5.22 -15.35
C ARG A 540 0.09 -4.15 -15.77
N SER A 541 0.31 -3.99 -17.08
CA SER A 541 1.28 -3.03 -17.62
C SER A 541 0.90 -1.58 -17.29
N LEU A 542 -0.37 -1.22 -17.46
CA LEU A 542 -0.87 0.14 -17.24
C LEU A 542 -1.00 0.48 -15.75
N ASN A 543 -1.58 -0.42 -14.96
CA ASN A 543 -1.88 -0.15 -13.56
C ASN A 543 -0.63 -0.13 -12.68
N THR A 544 0.45 -0.81 -13.05
CA THR A 544 1.74 -0.70 -12.34
C THR A 544 2.26 0.74 -12.35
N ALA A 545 2.20 1.41 -13.50
CA ALA A 545 2.59 2.81 -13.61
C ALA A 545 1.64 3.74 -12.84
N ARG A 546 0.33 3.50 -12.91
CA ARG A 546 -0.71 4.26 -12.18
C ARG A 546 -0.53 4.14 -10.66
N SER A 547 -0.34 2.92 -10.15
CA SER A 547 -0.09 2.68 -8.73
C SER A 547 1.17 3.39 -8.24
N GLY A 548 2.27 3.35 -9.01
CA GLY A 548 3.49 4.07 -8.69
C GLY A 548 3.29 5.59 -8.65
N TYR A 549 2.50 6.14 -9.58
CA TYR A 549 2.21 7.56 -9.61
C TYR A 549 1.27 7.99 -8.45
N LEU A 550 0.27 7.16 -8.10
CA LEU A 550 -0.58 7.37 -6.93
C LEU A 550 0.25 7.39 -5.64
N THR A 551 1.13 6.39 -5.46
CA THR A 551 2.04 6.33 -4.30
C THR A 551 2.89 7.59 -4.19
N ARG A 552 3.43 8.09 -5.31
CA ARG A 552 4.19 9.33 -5.31
C ARG A 552 3.37 10.52 -4.82
N LYS A 553 2.13 10.68 -5.30
CA LYS A 553 1.23 11.76 -4.85
C LYS A 553 0.93 11.65 -3.35
N LEU A 554 0.64 10.44 -2.87
CA LEU A 554 0.41 10.17 -1.44
C LEU A 554 1.62 10.57 -0.60
N VAL A 555 2.83 10.21 -1.04
CA VAL A 555 4.08 10.61 -0.35
C VAL A 555 4.23 12.12 -0.31
N GLU A 556 3.99 12.83 -1.42
CA GLU A 556 4.10 14.29 -1.45
C GLU A 556 3.14 14.96 -0.46
N VAL A 557 1.89 14.50 -0.39
CA VAL A 557 0.91 15.00 0.60
C VAL A 557 1.29 14.62 2.03
N GLY A 558 1.87 13.43 2.23
CA GLY A 558 2.27 12.92 3.54
C GLY A 558 3.55 13.52 4.09
N LEU A 559 4.42 14.11 3.26
CA LEU A 559 5.74 14.62 3.69
C LEU A 559 5.66 15.69 4.78
N GLU A 560 4.58 16.46 4.84
CA GLU A 560 4.36 17.49 5.86
C GLU A 560 3.82 16.94 7.19
N VAL A 561 3.58 15.63 7.29
CA VAL A 561 2.95 15.03 8.47
C VAL A 561 3.93 14.19 9.26
N TRP A 562 4.36 14.70 10.40
CA TRP A 562 5.15 13.97 11.40
C TRP A 562 4.59 14.18 12.81
N ILE A 563 5.09 13.45 13.78
CA ILE A 563 4.67 13.60 15.16
C ILE A 563 5.39 14.80 15.79
N THR A 564 4.64 15.84 16.12
CA THR A 564 5.17 17.14 16.62
C THR A 564 5.04 17.30 18.12
N ALA A 565 3.94 16.83 18.71
CA ALA A 565 3.58 17.03 20.12
C ALA A 565 3.21 15.71 20.79
N GLU A 566 3.24 15.67 22.11
CA GLU A 566 2.78 14.52 22.88
C GLU A 566 1.27 14.44 22.92
N ASP A 567 0.62 15.53 23.23
CA ASP A 567 -0.85 15.66 23.29
C ASP A 567 -1.29 17.02 22.75
N CYS A 568 -2.36 17.05 21.98
CA CYS A 568 -2.99 18.27 21.49
C CYS A 568 -4.18 18.73 22.36
N GLY A 569 -4.50 18.00 23.43
CA GLY A 569 -5.58 18.36 24.37
C GLY A 569 -7.01 18.19 23.83
N THR A 570 -7.21 17.66 22.59
CA THR A 570 -8.55 17.53 22.01
C THR A 570 -9.49 16.69 22.89
N THR A 571 -10.73 17.12 23.00
CA THR A 571 -11.84 16.36 23.60
C THR A 571 -12.63 15.58 22.55
N GLN A 572 -12.49 15.94 21.28
CA GLN A 572 -13.22 15.31 20.18
C GLN A 572 -12.64 13.94 19.85
N GLY A 573 -13.50 12.96 19.65
CA GLY A 573 -13.17 11.62 19.23
C GLY A 573 -13.88 11.21 17.94
N LEU A 574 -13.50 10.06 17.40
CA LEU A 574 -14.19 9.39 16.32
C LEU A 574 -14.98 8.22 16.91
N LEU A 575 -16.29 8.23 16.72
CA LEU A 575 -17.15 7.16 17.14
C LEU A 575 -17.04 6.00 16.16
N MET A 576 -16.74 4.80 16.66
CA MET A 576 -16.68 3.56 15.91
C MET A 576 -17.74 2.60 16.41
N THR A 577 -18.62 2.12 15.51
CA THR A 577 -19.71 1.21 15.85
C THR A 577 -19.50 -0.16 15.22
N HIS A 578 -20.03 -1.20 15.88
CA HIS A 578 -19.99 -2.56 15.37
C HIS A 578 -20.87 -2.71 14.12
N GLU A 579 -22.02 -2.07 14.12
CA GLU A 579 -22.97 -2.09 13.00
C GLU A 579 -22.38 -1.46 11.73
N GLU A 580 -21.70 -0.31 11.86
CA GLU A 580 -21.02 0.33 10.75
C GLU A 580 -19.95 -0.58 10.13
N SER A 581 -19.16 -1.24 10.98
CA SER A 581 -18.12 -2.17 10.51
C SER A 581 -18.71 -3.36 9.75
N LYS A 582 -19.85 -3.89 10.20
CA LYS A 582 -20.53 -5.04 9.58
C LYS A 582 -21.29 -4.65 8.30
N SER A 583 -22.08 -3.58 8.34
CA SER A 583 -22.91 -3.12 7.21
C SER A 583 -22.07 -2.63 6.02
N MET A 584 -20.95 -1.97 6.30
CA MET A 584 -20.04 -1.45 5.26
C MET A 584 -18.98 -2.45 4.80
N GLY A 585 -18.95 -3.68 5.33
CA GLY A 585 -17.92 -4.67 5.00
C GLY A 585 -16.51 -4.22 5.36
N LEU A 586 -16.37 -3.47 6.45
CA LEU A 586 -15.10 -2.98 6.97
C LEU A 586 -14.37 -4.05 7.81
N PRO A 587 -13.09 -3.87 8.13
CA PRO A 587 -12.38 -4.74 9.06
C PRO A 587 -13.09 -4.83 10.41
N SER A 588 -12.84 -5.93 11.13
CA SER A 588 -13.45 -6.12 12.46
C SER A 588 -13.15 -4.92 13.37
N MET A 589 -14.10 -4.58 14.24
CA MET A 589 -13.95 -3.49 15.21
C MET A 589 -12.66 -3.64 16.03
N ARG A 590 -12.29 -4.87 16.42
CA ARG A 590 -11.02 -5.19 17.09
C ARG A 590 -9.81 -4.63 16.30
N GLY A 591 -9.73 -4.90 15.01
CA GLY A 591 -8.62 -4.43 14.18
C GLY A 591 -8.58 -2.91 14.02
N ARG A 592 -9.74 -2.25 14.01
CA ARG A 592 -9.86 -0.79 13.90
C ARG A 592 -9.52 -0.06 15.21
N LEU A 593 -9.80 -0.69 16.37
CA LEU A 593 -9.53 -0.15 17.71
C LEU A 593 -8.07 -0.32 18.13
N LEU A 594 -7.40 -1.36 17.64
CA LEU A 594 -6.05 -1.70 18.05
C LEU A 594 -5.07 -0.51 17.90
N GLY A 595 -4.40 -0.19 18.98
CA GLY A 595 -3.37 0.84 19.01
C GLY A 595 -3.88 2.28 19.01
N ARG A 596 -5.17 2.50 19.25
CA ARG A 596 -5.75 3.83 19.43
C ARG A 596 -5.83 4.22 20.90
N VAL A 597 -6.10 5.47 21.16
CA VAL A 597 -6.28 6.04 22.51
C VAL A 597 -7.75 6.41 22.69
N LEU A 598 -8.35 6.09 23.85
CA LEU A 598 -9.72 6.45 24.16
C LEU A 598 -9.91 7.98 24.25
N ALA A 599 -10.92 8.51 23.57
CA ALA A 599 -11.33 9.91 23.66
C ALA A 599 -12.28 10.14 24.84
N GLU A 600 -13.13 9.17 25.14
CA GLU A 600 -14.09 9.17 26.23
C GLU A 600 -13.89 7.93 27.10
N PRO A 601 -14.22 8.00 28.41
CA PRO A 601 -14.09 6.84 29.28
C PRO A 601 -15.10 5.75 28.91
N LEU A 602 -14.69 4.50 28.97
CA LEU A 602 -15.54 3.34 28.75
C LEU A 602 -15.96 2.77 30.12
N THR A 603 -17.06 3.29 30.66
CA THR A 603 -17.53 2.97 32.00
C THR A 603 -17.92 1.51 32.19
N GLU A 604 -18.36 0.85 31.10
CA GLU A 604 -18.77 -0.57 31.09
C GLU A 604 -17.62 -1.52 31.43
N VAL A 605 -16.38 -1.11 31.12
CA VAL A 605 -15.16 -1.92 31.32
C VAL A 605 -14.21 -1.26 32.34
N GLY A 606 -14.56 -0.07 32.86
CA GLY A 606 -13.71 0.67 33.81
C GLY A 606 -12.44 1.27 33.19
N LEU A 607 -12.45 1.57 31.87
CA LEU A 607 -11.33 2.19 31.20
C LEU A 607 -11.47 3.71 31.18
N GLU A 608 -10.44 4.40 31.62
CA GLU A 608 -10.40 5.86 31.69
C GLU A 608 -10.09 6.49 30.32
N ARG A 609 -10.46 7.77 30.16
CA ARG A 609 -10.05 8.60 29.05
C ARG A 609 -8.52 8.65 28.92
N GLY A 610 -8.02 8.52 27.70
CA GLY A 610 -6.58 8.54 27.43
C GLY A 610 -5.91 7.17 27.56
N THR A 611 -6.65 6.11 27.89
CA THR A 611 -6.14 4.74 27.93
C THR A 611 -5.77 4.28 26.50
N LEU A 612 -4.59 3.68 26.40
CA LEU A 612 -4.11 3.10 25.14
C LEU A 612 -4.72 1.71 24.94
N LEU A 613 -5.39 1.51 23.82
CA LEU A 613 -6.00 0.23 23.43
C LEU A 613 -4.92 -0.71 22.87
N SER A 614 -4.13 -1.32 23.76
CA SER A 614 -3.19 -2.39 23.39
C SER A 614 -3.92 -3.67 23.00
N GLU A 615 -3.21 -4.66 22.45
CA GLU A 615 -3.79 -5.97 22.11
C GLU A 615 -4.42 -6.62 23.35
N GLU A 616 -3.76 -6.56 24.49
CA GLU A 616 -4.26 -7.11 25.78
C GLU A 616 -5.57 -6.45 26.21
N VAL A 617 -5.65 -5.13 26.12
CA VAL A 617 -6.86 -4.36 26.48
C VAL A 617 -8.00 -4.66 25.51
N VAL A 618 -7.72 -4.72 24.21
CA VAL A 618 -8.74 -5.00 23.18
C VAL A 618 -9.26 -6.44 23.30
N ASP A 619 -8.42 -7.40 23.66
CA ASP A 619 -8.83 -8.80 23.86
C ASP A 619 -9.67 -8.99 25.14
N CYS A 620 -9.54 -8.10 26.12
CA CYS A 620 -10.39 -8.08 27.30
C CYS A 620 -11.75 -7.39 27.07
N LEU A 621 -11.93 -6.65 25.95
CA LEU A 621 -13.22 -6.05 25.63
C LEU A 621 -14.23 -7.15 25.27
N PRO A 622 -15.35 -7.29 25.99
CA PRO A 622 -16.34 -8.30 25.67
C PRO A 622 -16.90 -8.06 24.27
N ALA A 623 -16.82 -9.07 23.41
CA ALA A 623 -17.19 -8.97 22.00
C ALA A 623 -18.67 -8.68 21.73
N THR A 624 -19.54 -8.79 22.76
CA THR A 624 -21.01 -8.78 22.63
C THR A 624 -21.70 -7.54 23.23
N ASP A 625 -21.08 -6.84 24.18
CA ASP A 625 -21.76 -5.79 24.92
C ASP A 625 -21.39 -4.35 24.51
N ILE A 626 -20.31 -4.17 23.78
CA ILE A 626 -19.85 -2.83 23.36
C ILE A 626 -20.30 -2.54 21.93
N THR A 627 -21.33 -1.70 21.80
CA THR A 627 -21.87 -1.30 20.50
C THR A 627 -21.09 -0.19 19.83
N ALA A 628 -20.46 0.71 20.62
CA ALA A 628 -19.77 1.88 20.14
C ALA A 628 -18.60 2.28 21.04
N VAL A 629 -17.48 2.70 20.46
CA VAL A 629 -16.29 3.20 21.18
C VAL A 629 -15.83 4.52 20.57
N CYS A 630 -15.66 5.54 21.41
CA CYS A 630 -15.14 6.83 21.01
C CYS A 630 -13.60 6.87 21.17
N VAL A 631 -12.87 7.01 20.04
CA VAL A 631 -11.40 6.97 20.04
C VAL A 631 -10.80 8.25 19.46
N ARG A 632 -9.60 8.59 19.89
CA ARG A 632 -8.83 9.66 19.28
C ARG A 632 -8.35 9.24 17.89
N SER A 633 -8.38 10.20 16.96
CA SER A 633 -8.05 10.00 15.56
C SER A 633 -7.12 11.09 15.03
N PRO A 634 -6.29 10.80 14.03
CA PRO A 634 -5.64 11.82 13.22
C PRO A 634 -6.58 12.89 12.65
N LEU A 635 -7.83 12.54 12.31
CA LEU A 635 -8.84 13.46 11.77
C LEU A 635 -9.27 14.53 12.78
N THR A 636 -9.38 14.17 14.05
CA THR A 636 -9.83 15.06 15.14
C THR A 636 -8.67 15.75 15.85
N CYS A 637 -7.42 15.53 15.43
CA CYS A 637 -6.24 16.12 16.04
C CYS A 637 -6.19 17.64 15.80
N GLN A 638 -6.04 18.40 16.87
CA GLN A 638 -5.96 19.88 16.88
C GLN A 638 -4.52 20.42 16.78
N ALA A 639 -3.51 19.56 16.60
CA ALA A 639 -2.16 20.02 16.38
C ALA A 639 -2.07 20.83 15.07
N PRO A 640 -1.59 22.09 15.08
CA PRO A 640 -1.53 22.95 13.90
C PRO A 640 -0.55 22.42 12.85
N TYR A 641 0.50 21.75 13.30
CA TYR A 641 1.49 21.08 12.46
C TYR A 641 1.57 19.61 12.81
N GLY A 642 1.63 18.75 11.80
CA GLY A 642 1.74 17.30 12.04
C GLY A 642 0.56 16.72 12.82
N ILE A 643 0.85 15.76 13.69
CA ILE A 643 -0.12 15.03 14.53
C ILE A 643 0.52 14.81 15.91
N CYS A 644 -0.26 14.77 16.97
CA CYS A 644 0.25 14.44 18.31
C CYS A 644 0.32 12.90 18.51
N GLN A 645 1.17 12.44 19.45
CA GLN A 645 1.36 11.02 19.73
C GLN A 645 0.06 10.32 20.12
N ARG A 646 -0.77 10.95 20.96
CA ARG A 646 -2.02 10.34 21.45
C ARG A 646 -3.07 10.19 20.36
N CYS A 647 -3.18 11.13 19.42
CA CYS A 647 -4.13 11.01 18.31
C CYS A 647 -3.69 9.97 17.26
N TYR A 648 -2.38 9.75 17.09
CA TYR A 648 -1.87 8.71 16.23
C TYR A 648 -1.88 7.33 16.89
N GLY A 649 -1.56 7.25 18.20
CA GLY A 649 -1.51 6.02 18.96
C GLY A 649 -0.22 5.21 18.76
N ILE A 650 -0.34 3.88 18.71
CA ILE A 650 0.79 2.95 18.59
C ILE A 650 1.42 3.01 17.19
N ASP A 651 2.75 2.97 17.12
CA ASP A 651 3.45 2.58 15.89
C ASP A 651 3.33 1.06 15.70
N LEU A 652 2.59 0.65 14.66
CA LEU A 652 2.28 -0.76 14.39
C LEU A 652 3.54 -1.62 14.16
N ALA A 653 4.63 -1.02 13.71
CA ALA A 653 5.88 -1.73 13.50
C ALA A 653 6.62 -2.05 14.81
N THR A 654 6.54 -1.18 15.80
CA THR A 654 7.22 -1.37 17.09
C THR A 654 6.30 -1.93 18.18
N GLY A 655 4.98 -1.73 18.05
CA GLY A 655 3.99 -2.07 19.08
C GLY A 655 3.96 -1.10 20.27
N ASN A 656 4.74 -0.01 20.23
CA ASN A 656 4.80 1.00 21.27
C ASN A 656 4.15 2.31 20.81
N LEU A 657 3.87 3.21 21.74
CA LEU A 657 3.41 4.56 21.41
C LEU A 657 4.42 5.22 20.45
N VAL A 658 3.90 5.84 19.39
CA VAL A 658 4.74 6.47 18.35
C VAL A 658 5.67 7.52 18.95
N ARG A 659 6.92 7.56 18.49
CA ARG A 659 7.91 8.53 18.97
C ARG A 659 7.72 9.89 18.30
N ARG A 660 8.03 10.96 19.01
CA ARG A 660 8.10 12.31 18.48
C ARG A 660 9.13 12.36 17.34
N GLY A 661 8.84 13.10 16.27
CA GLY A 661 9.68 13.19 15.07
C GLY A 661 9.45 12.08 14.03
N THR A 662 8.63 11.06 14.32
CA THR A 662 8.32 10.00 13.35
C THR A 662 7.52 10.55 12.16
N ALA A 663 7.96 10.27 10.93
CA ALA A 663 7.32 10.69 9.67
C ALA A 663 6.10 9.82 9.33
N VAL A 664 5.02 9.96 10.10
CA VAL A 664 3.82 9.13 9.99
C VAL A 664 3.08 9.29 8.66
N GLY A 665 3.20 10.45 8.01
CA GLY A 665 2.59 10.68 6.70
C GLY A 665 3.27 9.89 5.60
N VAL A 666 4.60 9.76 5.63
CA VAL A 666 5.34 8.89 4.68
C VAL A 666 5.01 7.42 4.93
N ILE A 667 4.93 7.00 6.20
CA ILE A 667 4.52 5.64 6.57
C ILE A 667 3.10 5.35 6.05
N ALA A 668 2.17 6.29 6.21
CA ALA A 668 0.80 6.17 5.70
C ALA A 668 0.77 6.05 4.16
N ALA A 669 1.47 6.93 3.47
CA ALA A 669 1.56 6.93 2.00
C ALA A 669 2.13 5.62 1.45
N GLN A 670 3.20 5.11 2.05
CA GLN A 670 3.81 3.83 1.67
C GLN A 670 2.90 2.65 1.99
N SER A 671 2.22 2.68 3.15
CA SER A 671 1.29 1.63 3.58
C SER A 671 0.05 1.52 2.68
N ILE A 672 -0.40 2.63 2.09
CA ILE A 672 -1.49 2.66 1.10
C ILE A 672 -0.98 2.25 -0.29
N GLY A 673 0.22 2.71 -0.68
CA GLY A 673 0.77 2.51 -2.03
C GLY A 673 1.30 1.10 -2.30
N GLU A 674 1.94 0.46 -1.33
CA GLU A 674 2.51 -0.88 -1.47
C GLU A 674 1.46 -1.93 -1.84
N PRO A 675 0.33 -2.05 -1.11
CA PRO A 675 -0.72 -2.99 -1.51
C PRO A 675 -1.35 -2.67 -2.86
N GLY A 676 -1.46 -1.39 -3.23
CA GLY A 676 -1.94 -0.96 -4.55
C GLY A 676 -1.11 -1.57 -5.69
N THR A 677 0.21 -1.59 -5.54
CA THR A 677 1.11 -2.23 -6.51
C THR A 677 0.94 -3.76 -6.53
N GLN A 678 0.76 -4.40 -5.37
CA GLN A 678 0.51 -5.85 -5.29
C GLN A 678 -0.86 -6.23 -5.89
N LEU A 679 -1.90 -5.40 -5.72
CA LEU A 679 -3.21 -5.61 -6.32
C LEU A 679 -3.13 -5.70 -7.85
N THR A 680 -2.35 -4.83 -8.48
CA THR A 680 -2.15 -4.86 -9.93
C THR A 680 -1.43 -6.13 -10.41
N MET A 681 -0.58 -6.72 -9.57
CA MET A 681 0.09 -7.99 -9.88
C MET A 681 -0.83 -9.21 -9.66
N ARG A 682 -1.75 -9.18 -8.68
CA ARG A 682 -2.65 -10.30 -8.37
C ARG A 682 -3.73 -10.53 -9.43
N THR A 683 -4.16 -9.51 -10.15
CA THR A 683 -5.14 -9.63 -11.24
C THR A 683 -4.67 -10.56 -12.37
N PHE A 684 -3.36 -10.69 -12.54
CA PHE A 684 -2.76 -11.62 -13.50
C PHE A 684 -3.05 -13.09 -13.18
N HIS A 685 -3.11 -13.48 -11.92
CA HIS A 685 -3.33 -14.86 -11.50
C HIS A 685 -4.77 -15.36 -11.70
N SER A 686 -5.75 -14.47 -11.88
CA SER A 686 -7.14 -14.84 -12.16
C SER A 686 -7.40 -15.17 -13.64
N GLY A 687 -6.49 -14.81 -14.54
CA GLY A 687 -6.56 -15.14 -15.97
C GLY A 687 -7.77 -14.51 -16.70
N GLY A 688 -8.30 -13.38 -16.22
CA GLY A 688 -9.45 -12.68 -16.81
C GLY A 688 -10.82 -13.30 -16.48
N ILE A 689 -10.88 -14.18 -15.49
CA ILE A 689 -12.15 -14.74 -15.00
C ILE A 689 -12.91 -13.64 -14.27
N ALA A 690 -14.18 -13.45 -14.64
CA ALA A 690 -15.09 -12.55 -13.95
C ALA A 690 -15.56 -13.19 -12.64
N ASN A 691 -15.49 -12.45 -11.56
CA ASN A 691 -16.09 -12.83 -10.27
C ASN A 691 -17.42 -12.11 -10.10
N ALA A 692 -18.43 -12.80 -9.56
CA ALA A 692 -19.77 -12.24 -9.30
C ALA A 692 -19.76 -11.02 -8.33
N GLN A 693 -18.69 -10.86 -7.57
CA GLN A 693 -18.50 -9.74 -6.63
C GLN A 693 -17.88 -8.47 -7.24
N GLY A 694 -17.74 -8.43 -8.57
CA GLY A 694 -17.12 -7.31 -9.28
C GLY A 694 -15.64 -7.56 -9.62
N ASP A 695 -15.16 -6.82 -10.60
CA ASP A 695 -13.80 -6.94 -11.10
C ASP A 695 -12.82 -6.29 -10.09
N ILE A 696 -11.88 -7.09 -9.59
CA ILE A 696 -10.79 -6.62 -8.70
C ILE A 696 -9.95 -5.53 -9.39
N THR A 697 -9.96 -5.48 -10.73
CA THR A 697 -9.28 -4.43 -11.50
C THR A 697 -9.94 -3.05 -11.34
N LEU A 698 -11.17 -2.99 -10.88
CA LEU A 698 -11.86 -1.73 -10.54
C LEU A 698 -11.36 -1.12 -9.22
N GLY A 699 -10.64 -1.85 -8.40
CA GLY A 699 -10.16 -1.39 -7.10
C GLY A 699 -9.24 -0.18 -7.19
N LEU A 700 -8.13 -0.27 -7.95
CA LEU A 700 -7.16 0.83 -8.05
C LEU A 700 -7.73 2.09 -8.72
N PRO A 701 -8.48 2.01 -9.84
CA PRO A 701 -9.15 3.18 -10.41
C PRO A 701 -10.13 3.84 -9.43
N ARG A 702 -10.83 3.06 -8.61
CA ARG A 702 -11.74 3.59 -7.59
C ARG A 702 -11.00 4.30 -6.46
N VAL A 703 -9.89 3.73 -5.99
CA VAL A 703 -9.02 4.37 -4.99
C VAL A 703 -8.46 5.69 -5.53
N GLU A 704 -8.02 5.71 -6.80
CA GLU A 704 -7.54 6.93 -7.46
C GLU A 704 -8.65 7.97 -7.60
N GLU A 705 -9.87 7.56 -7.98
CA GLU A 705 -11.04 8.43 -8.07
C GLU A 705 -11.38 9.09 -6.72
N LEU A 706 -11.38 8.30 -5.62
CA LEU A 706 -11.65 8.80 -4.27
C LEU A 706 -10.58 9.80 -3.81
N PHE A 707 -9.30 9.46 -3.96
CA PHE A 707 -8.21 10.33 -3.53
C PHE A 707 -8.02 11.57 -4.41
N GLU A 708 -8.34 11.52 -5.71
CA GLU A 708 -8.32 12.70 -6.58
C GLU A 708 -9.64 13.48 -6.56
N VAL A 709 -10.62 13.00 -5.80
CA VAL A 709 -11.95 13.62 -5.69
C VAL A 709 -12.56 13.86 -7.08
N ARG A 710 -12.47 12.84 -7.95
CA ARG A 710 -13.08 12.91 -9.29
C ARG A 710 -14.57 12.67 -9.17
N THR A 711 -15.34 13.32 -10.02
CA THR A 711 -16.79 13.09 -10.09
C THR A 711 -17.07 11.66 -10.58
N PRO A 712 -17.83 10.84 -9.83
CA PRO A 712 -18.15 9.48 -10.22
C PRO A 712 -18.99 9.43 -11.51
N LYS A 713 -18.77 8.41 -12.35
CA LYS A 713 -19.54 8.21 -13.59
C LYS A 713 -21.03 7.95 -13.33
N HIS A 714 -21.34 7.17 -12.27
CA HIS A 714 -22.69 6.85 -11.81
C HIS A 714 -22.93 7.54 -10.46
N ARG A 715 -23.13 8.85 -10.52
CA ARG A 715 -23.32 9.67 -9.33
C ARG A 715 -24.70 9.44 -8.74
N ALA A 716 -24.77 9.17 -7.43
CA ALA A 716 -26.01 9.20 -6.68
C ALA A 716 -26.44 10.66 -6.45
N THR A 717 -27.71 10.96 -6.67
CA THR A 717 -28.33 12.22 -6.26
C THR A 717 -28.71 12.10 -4.79
N MET A 718 -28.30 13.08 -3.97
CA MET A 718 -28.61 13.13 -2.52
C MET A 718 -29.56 14.29 -2.24
N SER A 719 -30.35 14.16 -1.15
CA SER A 719 -31.10 15.27 -0.62
C SER A 719 -30.18 16.29 0.06
N GLU A 720 -30.34 17.56 -0.24
CA GLU A 720 -29.63 18.68 0.40
C GLU A 720 -30.32 19.18 1.67
N ILE A 721 -31.56 18.80 1.87
CA ILE A 721 -32.42 19.25 2.98
C ILE A 721 -33.11 18.06 3.68
N ASP A 722 -33.47 18.25 4.93
CA ASP A 722 -34.36 17.35 5.66
C ASP A 722 -35.80 17.57 5.19
N GLY A 723 -36.57 16.49 4.97
CA GLY A 723 -37.96 16.69 4.52
C GLY A 723 -38.69 15.41 4.11
N VAL A 724 -39.85 15.60 3.53
CA VAL A 724 -40.71 14.54 2.98
C VAL A 724 -40.51 14.43 1.48
N VAL A 725 -40.37 13.21 1.01
CA VAL A 725 -40.19 12.89 -0.42
C VAL A 725 -41.53 12.89 -1.14
N VAL A 726 -41.65 13.68 -2.22
CA VAL A 726 -42.75 13.66 -3.19
C VAL A 726 -42.19 13.23 -4.53
N ILE A 727 -42.64 12.09 -5.04
CA ILE A 727 -42.23 11.57 -6.36
C ILE A 727 -43.28 11.96 -7.37
N GLU A 728 -42.87 12.74 -8.37
CA GLU A 728 -43.71 13.16 -9.49
C GLU A 728 -43.10 12.66 -10.81
N ARG A 729 -43.93 12.33 -11.74
CA ARG A 729 -43.53 11.97 -13.11
C ARG A 729 -44.04 13.06 -14.06
N ASP A 730 -43.10 13.73 -14.70
CA ASP A 730 -43.46 14.71 -15.72
C ASP A 730 -44.05 13.97 -16.92
N GLU A 731 -45.33 14.17 -17.15
CA GLU A 731 -46.10 13.53 -18.27
C GLU A 731 -45.59 13.92 -19.64
N ALA A 732 -44.97 15.11 -19.77
CA ALA A 732 -44.49 15.63 -21.05
C ALA A 732 -43.13 15.07 -21.45
N THR A 733 -42.22 14.87 -20.48
CA THR A 733 -40.83 14.43 -20.74
C THR A 733 -40.56 13.00 -20.30
N GLY A 734 -41.46 12.38 -19.51
CA GLY A 734 -41.28 11.04 -18.95
C GLY A 734 -40.20 10.97 -17.85
N VAL A 735 -39.61 12.10 -17.48
CA VAL A 735 -38.58 12.20 -16.48
C VAL A 735 -39.19 12.12 -15.10
N GLN A 736 -38.60 11.27 -14.22
CA GLN A 736 -39.00 11.23 -12.82
C GLN A 736 -38.34 12.38 -12.07
N CYS A 737 -39.15 13.19 -11.37
CA CYS A 737 -38.67 14.24 -10.47
C CYS A 737 -38.97 13.85 -9.02
N VAL A 738 -37.99 14.04 -8.17
CA VAL A 738 -38.17 13.90 -6.73
C VAL A 738 -38.09 15.28 -6.10
N ARG A 739 -39.20 15.69 -5.44
CA ARG A 739 -39.23 16.91 -4.65
C ARG A 739 -39.08 16.53 -3.17
N VAL A 740 -38.25 17.26 -2.45
CA VAL A 740 -38.11 17.15 -1.00
C VAL A 740 -38.58 18.47 -0.40
N ILE A 741 -39.57 18.36 0.46
CA ILE A 741 -40.19 19.51 1.13
C ILE A 741 -39.76 19.50 2.58
N SER A 742 -39.11 20.58 3.03
CA SER A 742 -38.62 20.73 4.42
C SER A 742 -39.79 20.69 5.39
N ARG A 743 -39.58 19.98 6.51
CA ARG A 743 -40.54 19.90 7.63
C ARG A 743 -39.99 20.77 8.75
N GLU A 744 -40.29 22.05 8.74
CA GLU A 744 -40.10 22.83 9.96
C GLU A 744 -41.20 22.41 10.95
N GLU A 745 -40.90 22.36 12.27
CA GLU A 745 -41.79 21.90 13.36
C GLU A 745 -43.08 22.73 13.49
N ARG A 746 -43.27 23.76 12.68
CA ARG A 746 -44.45 24.62 12.67
C ARG A 746 -45.44 24.41 11.51
N CYS A 747 -45.05 23.66 10.47
CA CYS A 747 -45.99 23.28 9.41
C CYS A 747 -46.83 22.07 9.87
N GLY A 748 -47.96 22.33 10.53
CA GLY A 748 -48.88 21.28 10.94
C GLY A 748 -49.54 20.61 9.75
N ALA A 749 -49.64 19.27 9.88
CA ALA A 749 -50.45 18.34 9.11
C ALA A 749 -50.38 18.38 7.57
N TYR A 750 -49.80 17.32 7.01
CA TYR A 750 -50.05 16.96 5.63
C TYR A 750 -51.23 15.97 5.57
N PRO A 751 -52.26 16.14 4.75
CA PRO A 751 -52.42 17.07 3.62
C PRO A 751 -52.87 18.49 4.03
N PRO A 752 -52.61 19.55 3.22
CA PRO A 752 -53.01 20.90 3.54
C PRO A 752 -54.52 20.99 3.63
N PRO A 753 -55.08 21.81 4.58
CA PRO A 753 -56.50 22.04 4.61
C PRO A 753 -56.96 22.78 3.38
N PRO A 754 -58.20 22.55 2.94
CA PRO A 754 -58.69 23.08 1.64
C PRO A 754 -59.10 24.56 1.67
N ASP A 755 -58.70 25.33 2.68
CA ASP A 755 -59.02 26.78 2.75
C ASP A 755 -57.80 27.66 2.53
N ASN A 756 -57.88 28.43 1.48
CA ASN A 756 -56.99 29.50 1.03
C ASN A 756 -56.99 30.70 2.01
N SER A 757 -56.40 30.61 3.18
CA SER A 757 -56.10 31.78 4.00
C SER A 757 -54.64 31.80 4.42
N ALA A 758 -53.87 32.43 3.53
CA ALA A 758 -52.63 33.18 3.68
C ALA A 758 -51.92 33.11 5.04
N HIS A 759 -50.73 32.44 5.01
CA HIS A 759 -49.47 33.09 5.39
C HIS A 759 -48.39 32.25 4.68
N ASP A 760 -47.69 32.89 3.73
CA ASP A 760 -46.48 32.32 3.09
C ASP A 760 -45.40 32.05 4.11
N GLU A 761 -45.47 30.93 4.82
CA GLU A 761 -44.28 30.32 5.43
C GLU A 761 -43.54 29.56 4.33
N VAL A 762 -42.44 30.13 3.93
CA VAL A 762 -41.57 29.59 2.88
C VAL A 762 -40.97 28.25 3.37
N CYS A 763 -41.69 27.16 3.09
CA CYS A 763 -41.09 25.82 3.19
C CYS A 763 -39.97 25.72 2.13
N GLU A 764 -38.74 25.46 2.54
CA GLU A 764 -37.65 25.22 1.59
C GLU A 764 -37.96 23.95 0.78
N GLU A 765 -38.14 24.10 -0.53
CA GLU A 765 -38.41 23.01 -1.46
C GLU A 765 -37.23 22.83 -2.40
N ARG A 766 -36.77 21.59 -2.59
CA ARG A 766 -35.72 21.22 -3.55
C ARG A 766 -36.23 20.17 -4.51
N THR A 767 -36.12 20.46 -5.79
CA THR A 767 -36.52 19.54 -6.87
C THR A 767 -35.30 18.91 -7.53
N TYR A 768 -35.29 17.59 -7.58
CA TYR A 768 -34.22 16.80 -8.17
C TYR A 768 -34.75 16.09 -9.43
N SER A 769 -34.21 16.45 -10.60
CA SER A 769 -34.47 15.73 -11.84
C SER A 769 -33.59 14.50 -11.92
N LEU A 770 -34.24 13.34 -12.13
CA LEU A 770 -33.50 12.07 -12.12
C LEU A 770 -33.33 11.55 -13.55
N PRO A 771 -32.14 11.09 -13.94
CA PRO A 771 -31.95 10.45 -15.25
C PRO A 771 -32.83 9.20 -15.38
N SER A 772 -33.44 8.98 -16.55
CA SER A 772 -34.24 7.78 -16.82
C SER A 772 -33.39 6.50 -16.66
N GLY A 773 -33.96 5.47 -15.99
CA GLY A 773 -33.33 4.17 -15.81
C GLY A 773 -32.57 3.98 -14.49
N HIS A 774 -32.49 4.98 -13.61
CA HIS A 774 -31.89 4.81 -12.28
C HIS A 774 -32.90 4.26 -11.27
N LYS A 775 -32.42 3.32 -10.42
CA LYS A 775 -33.26 2.74 -9.36
C LYS A 775 -33.43 3.75 -8.22
N LEU A 776 -34.68 4.12 -7.93
CA LEU A 776 -35.02 4.91 -6.73
C LEU A 776 -34.76 4.08 -5.46
N LEU A 777 -34.18 4.73 -4.43
CA LEU A 777 -33.96 4.18 -3.11
C LEU A 777 -34.95 4.69 -2.06
N VAL A 778 -35.80 5.66 -2.42
CA VAL A 778 -36.76 6.30 -1.55
C VAL A 778 -38.19 6.07 -2.05
N GLU A 779 -39.15 6.05 -1.12
CA GLU A 779 -40.56 5.90 -1.42
C GLU A 779 -41.30 7.25 -1.29
N HIS A 780 -42.44 7.37 -1.98
CA HIS A 780 -43.30 8.56 -1.88
C HIS A 780 -43.83 8.71 -0.45
N GLY A 781 -43.70 9.91 0.13
CA GLY A 781 -44.11 10.16 1.52
C GLY A 781 -43.08 9.78 2.58
N GLN A 782 -41.93 9.22 2.20
CA GLN A 782 -40.87 8.87 3.14
C GLN A 782 -40.22 10.14 3.72
N VAL A 783 -40.02 10.16 5.04
CA VAL A 783 -39.23 11.21 5.71
C VAL A 783 -37.76 10.87 5.58
N ILE A 784 -36.98 11.78 5.06
CA ILE A 784 -35.54 11.62 4.84
C ILE A 784 -34.78 12.77 5.49
N SER A 785 -33.56 12.51 5.87
CA SER A 785 -32.58 13.50 6.34
C SER A 785 -31.67 13.96 5.20
N ALA A 786 -31.11 15.17 5.35
CA ALA A 786 -30.08 15.69 4.45
C ALA A 786 -28.94 14.67 4.31
N GLY A 787 -28.45 14.48 3.08
CA GLY A 787 -27.43 13.47 2.76
C GLY A 787 -27.97 12.08 2.43
N THR A 788 -29.27 11.84 2.52
CA THR A 788 -29.87 10.56 2.13
C THR A 788 -29.82 10.41 0.60
N PRO A 789 -29.30 9.28 0.06
CA PRO A 789 -29.28 9.04 -1.38
C PRO A 789 -30.70 8.77 -1.90
N LEU A 790 -31.12 9.53 -2.91
CA LEU A 790 -32.41 9.37 -3.58
C LEU A 790 -32.35 8.27 -4.65
N VAL A 791 -31.21 8.07 -5.25
CA VAL A 791 -30.95 7.16 -6.37
C VAL A 791 -29.76 6.26 -6.06
N ALA A 792 -29.82 5.01 -6.53
CA ALA A 792 -28.69 4.09 -6.46
C ALA A 792 -27.51 4.62 -7.27
N GLY A 793 -26.36 4.71 -6.64
CA GLY A 793 -25.13 5.20 -7.26
C GLY A 793 -24.05 5.48 -6.25
N THR A 794 -22.95 6.04 -6.73
CA THR A 794 -21.81 6.41 -5.88
C THR A 794 -21.95 7.84 -5.39
N LEU A 795 -21.78 8.05 -4.10
CA LEU A 795 -21.81 9.39 -3.50
C LEU A 795 -20.60 10.22 -3.93
N ASP A 796 -20.81 11.50 -4.19
CA ASP A 796 -19.76 12.47 -4.47
C ASP A 796 -19.27 13.06 -3.14
N PRO A 797 -17.98 12.90 -2.77
CA PRO A 797 -17.44 13.44 -1.52
C PRO A 797 -17.59 14.96 -1.37
N ARG A 798 -17.62 15.71 -2.49
CA ARG A 798 -17.82 17.16 -2.46
C ARG A 798 -19.23 17.55 -2.03
N ASN A 799 -20.20 16.79 -2.49
CA ASN A 799 -21.59 17.01 -2.08
C ASN A 799 -21.78 16.65 -0.59
N LEU A 800 -21.15 15.55 -0.13
CA LEU A 800 -21.15 15.20 1.29
C LEU A 800 -20.53 16.29 2.15
N LEU A 801 -19.46 16.93 1.67
CA LEU A 801 -18.82 18.04 2.37
C LEU A 801 -19.76 19.26 2.49
N SER A 802 -20.49 19.58 1.42
CA SER A 802 -21.40 20.74 1.41
C SER A 802 -22.67 20.51 2.22
N THR A 803 -23.21 19.28 2.27
CA THR A 803 -24.47 18.96 2.94
C THR A 803 -24.27 18.52 4.40
N LEU A 804 -23.38 17.57 4.66
CA LEU A 804 -23.18 16.94 5.97
C LEU A 804 -21.90 17.40 6.70
N GLY A 805 -21.10 18.22 6.04
CA GLY A 805 -19.89 18.78 6.59
C GLY A 805 -18.65 17.88 6.52
N ARG A 806 -17.58 18.36 7.15
CA ARG A 806 -16.23 17.81 7.03
C ARG A 806 -16.10 16.38 7.56
N ASP A 807 -16.71 16.10 8.72
CA ASP A 807 -16.51 14.81 9.40
C ASP A 807 -17.24 13.68 8.68
N ALA A 808 -18.40 13.94 8.08
CA ALA A 808 -19.11 12.97 7.25
C ALA A 808 -18.33 12.66 5.97
N ALA A 809 -17.82 13.67 5.28
CA ALA A 809 -17.00 13.49 4.09
C ALA A 809 -15.71 12.71 4.40
N ALA A 810 -15.07 12.99 5.54
CA ALA A 810 -13.87 12.27 5.99
C ALA A 810 -14.17 10.80 6.27
N ARG A 811 -15.23 10.50 7.04
CA ARG A 811 -15.67 9.12 7.32
C ARG A 811 -15.98 8.35 6.06
N TYR A 812 -16.72 8.96 5.13
CA TYR A 812 -17.05 8.35 3.84
C TYR A 812 -15.79 7.98 3.05
N LEU A 813 -14.83 8.90 2.92
CA LEU A 813 -13.57 8.63 2.20
C LEU A 813 -12.78 7.48 2.85
N VAL A 814 -12.65 7.46 4.18
CA VAL A 814 -11.97 6.39 4.91
C VAL A 814 -12.65 5.05 4.68
N SER A 815 -13.98 4.99 4.84
CA SER A 815 -14.74 3.74 4.71
C SER A 815 -14.73 3.20 3.28
N GLU A 816 -14.86 4.05 2.25
CA GLU A 816 -14.84 3.62 0.86
C GLU A 816 -13.46 3.09 0.44
N VAL A 817 -12.37 3.80 0.79
CA VAL A 817 -11.02 3.31 0.53
C VAL A 817 -10.78 1.98 1.25
N GLN A 818 -11.19 1.88 2.52
CA GLN A 818 -11.03 0.67 3.31
C GLN A 818 -11.81 -0.51 2.72
N ARG A 819 -13.04 -0.27 2.23
CA ARG A 819 -13.87 -1.28 1.56
C ARG A 819 -13.17 -1.87 0.34
N VAL A 820 -12.54 -1.03 -0.48
CA VAL A 820 -11.79 -1.48 -1.66
C VAL A 820 -10.61 -2.36 -1.26
N TYR A 821 -9.81 -1.95 -0.25
CA TYR A 821 -8.68 -2.77 0.20
C TYR A 821 -9.14 -4.08 0.85
N HIS A 822 -10.17 -4.02 1.69
CA HIS A 822 -10.70 -5.21 2.37
C HIS A 822 -11.28 -6.24 1.39
N SER A 823 -12.03 -5.80 0.37
CA SER A 823 -12.58 -6.68 -0.67
C SER A 823 -11.50 -7.44 -1.45
N THR A 824 -10.29 -6.90 -1.51
CA THR A 824 -9.13 -7.54 -2.14
C THR A 824 -8.32 -8.44 -1.18
N GLY A 825 -8.75 -8.54 0.08
CA GLY A 825 -8.10 -9.32 1.12
C GLY A 825 -6.81 -8.67 1.66
N VAL A 826 -6.68 -7.35 1.52
CA VAL A 826 -5.58 -6.57 2.10
C VAL A 826 -6.09 -5.88 3.35
N TYR A 827 -5.40 -6.10 4.46
CA TYR A 827 -5.66 -5.39 5.70
C TYR A 827 -4.76 -4.16 5.82
N LEU A 828 -5.40 -3.00 5.94
CA LEU A 828 -4.76 -1.70 6.15
C LEU A 828 -5.40 -1.04 7.37
N HIS A 829 -4.60 -0.50 8.29
CA HIS A 829 -5.17 0.20 9.45
C HIS A 829 -5.72 1.57 9.04
N ASP A 830 -6.94 1.90 9.49
CA ASP A 830 -7.67 3.14 9.13
C ASP A 830 -6.86 4.42 9.32
N LYS A 831 -6.01 4.50 10.35
CA LYS A 831 -5.20 5.69 10.66
C LYS A 831 -4.33 6.17 9.50
N HIS A 832 -3.87 5.26 8.63
CA HIS A 832 -3.07 5.64 7.48
C HIS A 832 -3.89 6.42 6.46
N ILE A 833 -5.15 6.00 6.24
CA ILE A 833 -6.08 6.71 5.37
C ILE A 833 -6.48 8.04 6.02
N GLU A 834 -6.76 8.03 7.33
CA GLU A 834 -7.13 9.23 8.10
C GLU A 834 -6.06 10.33 8.03
N VAL A 835 -4.78 9.96 8.07
CA VAL A 835 -3.66 10.91 7.93
C VAL A 835 -3.70 11.63 6.58
N ILE A 836 -3.94 10.89 5.49
CA ILE A 836 -4.01 11.48 4.14
C ILE A 836 -5.29 12.31 3.96
N VAL A 837 -6.45 11.78 4.37
CA VAL A 837 -7.74 12.50 4.29
C VAL A 837 -7.72 13.80 5.11
N ARG A 838 -7.04 13.82 6.27
CA ARG A 838 -6.81 15.04 7.04
C ARG A 838 -6.11 16.13 6.22
N GLN A 839 -5.13 15.77 5.40
CA GLN A 839 -4.43 16.72 4.53
C GLN A 839 -5.29 17.20 3.37
N MET A 840 -6.14 16.32 2.81
CA MET A 840 -7.10 16.69 1.76
C MET A 840 -8.16 17.69 2.24
N LEU A 841 -8.49 17.68 3.54
CA LEU A 841 -9.48 18.53 4.19
C LEU A 841 -8.85 19.68 5.04
N ARG A 842 -7.58 19.97 4.82
CA ARG A 842 -6.82 20.95 5.61
C ARG A 842 -7.17 22.41 5.25
N PHE A 843 -7.57 22.66 4.02
CA PHE A 843 -7.76 24.00 3.47
C PHE A 843 -9.20 24.47 3.55
N VAL A 844 -9.34 25.79 3.69
CA VAL A 844 -10.61 26.50 3.70
C VAL A 844 -10.55 27.69 2.76
N THR A 845 -11.68 28.10 2.22
CA THR A 845 -11.81 29.31 1.40
C THR A 845 -12.49 30.39 2.22
N ALA A 846 -11.93 31.59 2.24
CA ALA A 846 -12.54 32.75 2.87
C ALA A 846 -13.76 33.21 2.06
N ARG A 847 -14.96 33.13 2.64
CA ARG A 847 -16.19 33.64 2.02
C ARG A 847 -16.39 35.11 2.38
N ASP A 848 -16.36 35.40 3.67
CA ASP A 848 -16.38 36.75 4.20
C ASP A 848 -15.11 36.94 5.01
N VAL A 849 -14.41 38.01 4.75
CA VAL A 849 -13.09 38.27 5.35
C VAL A 849 -13.16 39.01 6.71
N GLY A 850 -14.31 39.57 7.05
CA GLY A 850 -14.43 40.39 8.26
C GLY A 850 -13.33 41.45 8.36
N ASP A 851 -12.78 41.64 9.56
CA ASP A 851 -11.68 42.59 9.84
C ASP A 851 -10.28 41.91 9.71
N THR A 852 -10.19 40.75 9.04
CA THR A 852 -8.94 40.02 8.85
C THR A 852 -8.16 40.54 7.64
N SER A 853 -6.87 40.21 7.55
CA SER A 853 -6.00 40.55 6.42
C SER A 853 -6.15 39.60 5.20
N LEU A 854 -7.14 38.68 5.22
CA LEU A 854 -7.38 37.73 4.16
C LEU A 854 -8.07 38.37 2.95
N LEU A 855 -7.90 37.78 1.78
CA LEU A 855 -8.62 38.20 0.56
C LEU A 855 -9.88 37.32 0.33
N PRO A 856 -10.98 37.91 -0.21
CA PRO A 856 -12.16 37.13 -0.59
C PRO A 856 -11.82 36.03 -1.59
N GLY A 857 -12.24 34.79 -1.30
CA GLY A 857 -11.94 33.62 -2.13
C GLY A 857 -10.53 33.04 -1.95
N GLU A 858 -9.73 33.59 -1.05
CA GLU A 858 -8.39 33.07 -0.75
C GLU A 858 -8.48 31.69 -0.09
N ILE A 859 -7.59 30.79 -0.55
CA ILE A 859 -7.46 29.43 -0.01
C ILE A 859 -6.36 29.44 1.03
N VAL A 860 -6.72 29.17 2.29
CA VAL A 860 -5.81 29.26 3.44
C VAL A 860 -5.90 28.01 4.28
N ASP A 861 -4.82 27.68 4.99
CA ASP A 861 -4.80 26.60 5.99
C ASP A 861 -5.78 26.92 7.14
N ARG A 862 -6.62 25.96 7.50
CA ARG A 862 -7.62 26.11 8.57
C ARG A 862 -7.03 26.61 9.88
N PHE A 863 -5.91 26.04 10.34
CA PHE A 863 -5.28 26.43 11.60
C PHE A 863 -4.71 27.85 11.56
N THR A 864 -4.27 28.29 10.39
CA THR A 864 -3.83 29.68 10.18
C THR A 864 -5.01 30.63 10.32
N VAL A 865 -6.16 30.29 9.72
CA VAL A 865 -7.37 31.10 9.84
C VAL A 865 -7.90 31.10 11.28
N GLU A 866 -7.91 29.95 11.96
CA GLU A 866 -8.31 29.86 13.37
C GLU A 866 -7.43 30.76 14.26
N ALA A 867 -6.12 30.81 14.01
CA ALA A 867 -5.18 31.69 14.73
C ALA A 867 -5.38 33.16 14.41
N ILE A 868 -5.67 33.51 13.14
CA ILE A 868 -5.99 34.88 12.71
C ILE A 868 -7.31 35.32 13.37
N ASN A 869 -8.35 34.47 13.28
CA ASN A 869 -9.65 34.76 13.87
C ASN A 869 -9.58 34.93 15.40
N ALA A 870 -8.81 34.09 16.09
CA ALA A 870 -8.62 34.21 17.52
C ALA A 870 -7.96 35.54 17.93
N ARG A 871 -7.00 36.04 17.12
CA ARG A 871 -6.36 37.35 17.33
C ARG A 871 -7.34 38.51 17.09
N VAL A 872 -8.07 38.46 15.95
CA VAL A 872 -9.04 39.51 15.61
C VAL A 872 -10.16 39.58 16.63
N LEU A 873 -10.64 38.46 17.11
CA LEU A 873 -11.65 38.38 18.19
C LEU A 873 -11.10 38.93 19.51
N ALA A 874 -9.83 38.72 19.86
CA ALA A 874 -9.19 39.29 21.04
C ALA A 874 -9.04 40.80 20.93
N GLU A 875 -8.91 41.34 19.71
CA GLU A 875 -8.87 42.78 19.39
C GLU A 875 -10.29 43.37 19.24
N GLY A 876 -11.35 42.58 19.35
CA GLY A 876 -12.76 43.05 19.28
C GLY A 876 -13.29 43.20 17.85
N GLY A 877 -12.60 42.68 16.82
CA GLY A 877 -13.00 42.73 15.43
C GLY A 877 -13.87 41.53 14.98
N ALA A 878 -14.44 41.63 13.79
CA ALA A 878 -15.24 40.57 13.19
C ALA A 878 -14.34 39.48 12.57
N PRO A 879 -14.53 38.17 12.92
CA PRO A 879 -13.74 37.06 12.39
C PRO A 879 -14.12 36.78 10.92
N ALA A 880 -13.21 36.17 10.17
CA ALA A 880 -13.48 35.70 8.81
C ALA A 880 -14.39 34.46 8.84
N LEU A 881 -15.40 34.44 7.97
CA LEU A 881 -16.24 33.27 7.70
C LEU A 881 -15.61 32.44 6.58
N VAL A 882 -15.40 31.15 6.87
CA VAL A 882 -14.70 30.25 5.96
C VAL A 882 -15.54 29.03 5.62
N GLN A 883 -15.36 28.52 4.40
CA GLN A 883 -15.97 27.28 3.93
C GLN A 883 -14.92 26.21 3.75
N PRO A 884 -15.11 24.99 4.29
CA PRO A 884 -14.18 23.89 4.08
C PRO A 884 -14.14 23.48 2.60
N VAL A 885 -12.93 23.14 2.14
CA VAL A 885 -12.67 22.68 0.77
C VAL A 885 -12.04 21.30 0.81
N LEU A 886 -12.49 20.43 -0.09
CA LEU A 886 -11.90 19.10 -0.29
C LEU A 886 -11.02 19.12 -1.54
N PHE A 887 -9.72 18.98 -1.35
CA PHE A 887 -8.75 18.88 -2.45
C PHE A 887 -8.42 17.44 -2.78
N GLY A 888 -8.30 17.15 -4.10
CA GLY A 888 -7.65 15.94 -4.55
C GLY A 888 -6.14 15.94 -4.23
N LEU A 889 -5.52 14.77 -4.21
CA LEU A 889 -4.09 14.62 -3.87
C LEU A 889 -3.18 15.55 -4.67
N THR A 890 -3.42 15.69 -5.97
CA THR A 890 -2.59 16.54 -6.83
C THR A 890 -2.67 18.01 -6.40
N GLN A 891 -3.86 18.49 -6.08
CA GLN A 891 -4.06 19.86 -5.59
C GLN A 891 -3.48 20.05 -4.18
N ALA A 892 -3.74 19.10 -3.28
CA ALA A 892 -3.20 19.14 -1.91
C ALA A 892 -1.67 19.14 -1.90
N ALA A 893 -1.02 18.36 -2.79
CA ALA A 893 0.44 18.32 -2.93
C ALA A 893 1.04 19.62 -3.47
N MET A 894 0.27 20.41 -4.21
CA MET A 894 0.73 21.71 -4.74
C MET A 894 0.48 22.88 -3.77
N GLN A 895 -0.50 22.73 -2.87
CA GLN A 895 -0.85 23.72 -1.84
C GLN A 895 -0.06 23.46 -0.54
N THR A 896 1.25 23.21 -0.67
CA THR A 896 2.15 23.04 0.48
C THR A 896 2.65 24.40 0.97
N ARG A 897 3.09 24.47 2.22
CA ARG A 897 3.70 25.69 2.79
C ARG A 897 5.03 26.04 2.15
N SER A 898 5.73 25.04 1.63
CA SER A 898 7.04 25.20 1.00
C SER A 898 6.90 25.20 -0.51
N TRP A 899 7.22 26.34 -1.12
CA TRP A 899 7.31 26.43 -2.57
C TRP A 899 8.44 25.55 -3.13
N ILE A 900 9.50 25.29 -2.35
CA ILE A 900 10.59 24.36 -2.74
C ILE A 900 10.04 22.94 -2.89
N ALA A 901 9.22 22.48 -1.94
CA ALA A 901 8.58 21.18 -1.98
C ALA A 901 7.64 21.07 -3.18
N ALA A 902 6.75 22.04 -3.38
CA ALA A 902 5.83 22.10 -4.52
C ALA A 902 6.58 22.09 -5.87
N ALA A 903 7.61 22.95 -6.03
CA ALA A 903 8.42 23.05 -7.25
C ALA A 903 9.13 21.73 -7.59
N SER A 904 9.52 20.93 -6.61
CA SER A 904 10.18 19.64 -6.82
C SER A 904 9.20 18.52 -7.15
N PHE A 905 7.89 18.72 -6.98
CA PHE A 905 6.86 17.75 -7.31
C PHE A 905 6.42 17.84 -8.76
N GLN A 906 5.78 18.94 -9.14
CA GLN A 906 5.20 19.15 -10.47
C GLN A 906 5.20 20.64 -10.82
N ASP A 907 5.07 20.99 -12.11
CA ASP A 907 4.95 22.35 -12.62
C ASP A 907 6.04 23.32 -12.10
N THR A 908 7.27 22.83 -12.03
CA THR A 908 8.42 23.50 -11.40
C THR A 908 8.55 24.97 -11.82
N SER A 909 8.48 25.26 -13.11
CA SER A 909 8.62 26.62 -13.66
C SER A 909 7.51 27.56 -13.17
N ARG A 910 6.26 27.07 -13.15
CA ARG A 910 5.10 27.86 -12.71
C ARG A 910 5.17 28.15 -11.21
N VAL A 911 5.50 27.16 -10.39
CA VAL A 911 5.64 27.35 -8.94
C VAL A 911 6.75 28.34 -8.62
N LEU A 912 7.93 28.20 -9.23
CA LEU A 912 9.04 29.13 -9.03
C LEU A 912 8.70 30.56 -9.46
N ALA A 913 7.98 30.72 -10.59
CA ALA A 913 7.55 32.04 -11.07
C ALA A 913 6.56 32.70 -10.08
N TRP A 914 5.56 31.95 -9.60
CA TRP A 914 4.59 32.45 -8.64
C TRP A 914 5.23 32.79 -7.29
N ALA A 915 6.10 31.96 -6.75
CA ALA A 915 6.83 32.24 -5.52
C ALA A 915 7.70 33.50 -5.64
N ALA A 916 8.38 33.67 -6.79
CA ALA A 916 9.19 34.85 -7.08
C ALA A 916 8.34 36.13 -7.20
N ILE A 917 7.16 36.06 -7.88
CA ILE A 917 6.26 37.22 -8.04
C ILE A 917 5.70 37.67 -6.67
N ARG A 918 5.36 36.69 -5.79
CA ARG A 918 4.80 36.98 -4.47
C ARG A 918 5.88 37.32 -3.44
N GLY A 919 7.16 37.09 -3.73
CA GLY A 919 8.25 37.28 -2.76
C GLY A 919 8.14 36.31 -1.58
N GLU A 920 7.63 35.06 -1.82
CA GLU A 920 7.41 34.10 -0.76
C GLU A 920 8.73 33.62 -0.14
N LEU A 921 8.77 33.57 1.20
CA LEU A 921 9.90 33.03 1.97
C LEU A 921 9.59 31.60 2.40
N ASP A 922 10.52 30.69 2.15
CA ASP A 922 10.42 29.29 2.62
C ASP A 922 11.13 29.15 3.96
N THR A 923 10.44 28.63 4.96
CA THR A 923 10.96 28.44 6.33
C THR A 923 11.91 27.24 6.45
N ILE A 924 11.94 26.36 5.45
CA ILE A 924 12.80 25.16 5.39
C ILE A 924 12.63 24.28 6.63
N GLU A 925 11.39 24.07 7.06
CA GLU A 925 11.06 23.27 8.24
C GLU A 925 10.83 21.80 7.92
N GLY A 926 10.30 21.49 6.74
CA GLY A 926 9.93 20.14 6.31
C GLY A 926 11.13 19.25 5.94
N PHE A 927 10.87 17.98 5.74
CA PHE A 927 11.89 16.98 5.38
C PHE A 927 12.49 17.24 3.98
N LYS A 928 11.64 17.57 3.02
CA LYS A 928 12.02 17.69 1.62
C LYS A 928 12.85 18.95 1.35
N GLU A 929 12.43 20.05 1.91
CA GLU A 929 13.14 21.34 1.83
C GLU A 929 14.55 21.23 2.41
N ARG A 930 14.67 20.61 3.58
CA ARG A 930 15.97 20.36 4.23
C ARG A 930 16.85 19.45 3.39
N LEU A 931 16.26 18.39 2.78
CA LEU A 931 16.99 17.52 1.86
C LEU A 931 17.48 18.26 0.63
N VAL A 932 16.64 19.12 0.03
CA VAL A 932 16.98 19.91 -1.17
C VAL A 932 18.11 20.89 -0.86
N VAL A 933 18.06 21.56 0.30
CA VAL A 933 19.07 22.56 0.71
C VAL A 933 20.29 21.89 1.37
N GLY A 934 20.26 20.59 1.65
CA GLY A 934 21.37 19.87 2.29
C GLY A 934 21.49 20.10 3.80
N ARG A 935 20.41 20.50 4.46
CA ARG A 935 20.34 20.62 5.93
C ARG A 935 20.02 19.27 6.58
N ARG A 936 20.43 19.10 7.85
CA ARG A 936 20.07 17.92 8.64
C ARG A 936 18.54 17.83 8.77
N ILE A 937 18.01 16.61 8.56
CA ILE A 937 16.60 16.33 8.78
C ILE A 937 16.35 16.30 10.28
N PRO A 938 15.26 16.91 10.82
CA PRO A 938 14.95 16.84 12.23
C PRO A 938 14.60 15.38 12.55
N THR A 939 15.54 14.71 13.22
CA THR A 939 15.30 13.41 13.85
C THR A 939 14.90 13.65 15.29
N SER A 940 14.05 12.77 15.84
CA SER A 940 13.83 12.73 17.29
C SER A 940 15.18 12.55 17.96
N GLY A 941 15.70 13.61 18.56
CA GLY A 941 16.88 13.57 19.37
C GLY A 941 16.73 12.66 20.57
#